data_71951e5f37f27d4867f1b8debd412dce
#
_entry.id   71951e5f37f27d4867f1b8debd412dce
#
_cell.length_a   1.000
_cell.length_b   1.000
_cell.length_c   1.000
_cell.angle_alpha   90.00
_cell.angle_beta   90.00
_cell.angle_gamma   90.00
#
_symmetry.space_group_name_H-M   'P 1'
#
loop_
_entity.id
_entity.type
_entity.pdbx_description
1 polymer ?
#
loop_
_entity_poly.entity_id
_entity_poly.type
_entity_poly.pdbx_seq_one_letter_code
_entity_poly.pdbx_strand_id
1 'polypeptide(L)'
;MREKSSQVFIFEPFVLDLGQKLLTLDNDPVKMPARTFEVLAFLVENNNRVVSRDEVMSAVWGDVYVEEANLSVHISNLRKVFNGEKSGAVSIETFPKKGYRIYGNFKREDPTSASNDYTPATSPDSAAGSDPLGVRPGKTPITLKFIIAGAFVAVIVTIAGLGYSRFLTAGVPVLKMSRVRGTEKSISMAISPDGQYIAHEISDSGKRSLNLTHLASGGNVVLLANQPEVILDVTFSKDGSQIYYTIREGSAGVLYKVPFLGGEPRKVIEGIDGAVSFSPDESEFVFVRKQGQESILAAADSNGNNVRRIAAKTAPDYFSSFEIAWSPDGKLIAAAAGTARTERKTQLVGVDPATGAVSLISEKKFTGVDGLQWLPDGSGLVMGGFESTSAKTHLWLVPFPSGEPRQITSDPDNYGGISLTADGKTILAGQFKQDSGVWVDSGDGSPPTPVTLEKHHEFRFISWTPDDKILFGSSAAPDRDIWVMNADGTGIKPLTARMRNNIMPVGSGDGRYVVFSSNRAASGAYNIWRMGRDGTDPLQLTHGDGEIQPVITPDGRWVFYTSGAPETPANERRIWKVSIDGGDPDQVVSEPSQWPDVSADGNWLAFAHKPAGHPKAKIAVMPIGGGDVRILDVTPDNPIHWLPSGKDISFVKTSENVSNLWAAPVDGGQTRQLTQFVTHQILNHDWADDGRLFCSRSMTVRDAFLITNFR
;
A
#
# COMPACT_ATOMS: atom_id res chain seq x y z
N MET A 1 23.25 -27.50 -18.85
CA MET A 1 22.66 -27.91 -17.55
C MET A 1 23.40 -29.12 -17.08
N ARG A 2 24.28 -29.00 -16.08
CA ARG A 2 24.91 -30.15 -15.43
C ARG A 2 23.90 -30.76 -14.48
N GLU A 3 23.59 -32.04 -14.62
CA GLU A 3 22.86 -32.81 -13.62
C GLU A 3 23.57 -32.66 -12.27
N LYS A 4 22.90 -32.07 -11.30
CA LYS A 4 23.37 -32.06 -9.90
C LYS A 4 23.14 -33.49 -9.37
N SER A 5 24.22 -34.25 -9.23
CA SER A 5 24.25 -35.51 -8.51
C SER A 5 23.65 -35.32 -7.11
N SER A 6 22.89 -36.31 -6.62
CA SER A 6 22.29 -36.30 -5.28
C SER A 6 23.40 -36.22 -4.21
N GLN A 7 23.57 -35.04 -3.59
CA GLN A 7 24.53 -34.84 -2.52
C GLN A 7 23.74 -34.82 -1.21
N VAL A 8 24.24 -35.58 -0.23
CA VAL A 8 23.67 -35.61 1.14
C VAL A 8 24.69 -35.03 2.11
N PHE A 9 24.23 -34.10 2.94
CA PHE A 9 25.00 -33.51 4.04
C PHE A 9 24.43 -33.96 5.38
N ILE A 10 25.28 -34.57 6.21
CA ILE A 10 24.94 -35.02 7.55
C ILE A 10 25.57 -34.06 8.55
N PHE A 11 24.77 -33.49 9.42
CA PHE A 11 25.19 -32.63 10.52
C PHE A 11 24.25 -32.83 11.70
N GLU A 12 24.48 -33.95 12.40
CA GLU A 12 23.62 -34.44 13.47
C GLU A 12 23.08 -33.34 14.39
N PRO A 13 21.76 -33.36 14.70
CA PRO A 13 20.79 -34.42 14.37
C PRO A 13 20.08 -34.26 13.00
N PHE A 14 20.61 -33.42 12.10
CA PHE A 14 20.01 -33.11 10.80
C PHE A 14 20.69 -33.88 9.65
N VAL A 15 19.87 -34.23 8.66
CA VAL A 15 20.31 -34.75 7.35
C VAL A 15 19.66 -33.91 6.24
N LEU A 16 20.48 -33.33 5.37
CA LEU A 16 20.06 -32.52 4.23
C LEU A 16 20.33 -33.27 2.93
N ASP A 17 19.28 -33.72 2.25
CA ASP A 17 19.35 -34.33 0.92
C ASP A 17 19.02 -33.30 -0.15
N LEU A 18 20.01 -32.88 -0.91
CA LEU A 18 19.86 -31.90 -1.99
C LEU A 18 19.11 -32.46 -3.20
N GLY A 19 19.21 -33.78 -3.45
CA GLY A 19 18.54 -34.44 -4.55
C GLY A 19 17.05 -34.56 -4.33
N GLN A 20 16.63 -34.95 -3.13
CA GLN A 20 15.22 -35.04 -2.72
C GLN A 20 14.64 -33.71 -2.23
N LYS A 21 15.47 -32.68 -2.07
CA LYS A 21 15.10 -31.39 -1.47
C LYS A 21 14.47 -31.52 -0.09
N LEU A 22 15.06 -32.34 0.75
CA LEU A 22 14.53 -32.72 2.06
C LEU A 22 15.55 -32.44 3.18
N LEU A 23 15.09 -31.81 4.23
CA LEU A 23 15.80 -31.74 5.53
C LEU A 23 15.06 -32.64 6.51
N THR A 24 15.78 -33.52 7.23
CA THR A 24 15.24 -34.30 8.33
C THR A 24 15.94 -33.97 9.64
N LEU A 25 15.21 -34.09 10.75
CA LEU A 25 15.68 -34.01 12.13
C LEU A 25 15.34 -35.34 12.81
N ASP A 26 16.33 -36.08 13.27
CA ASP A 26 16.14 -37.41 13.86
C ASP A 26 15.30 -38.34 12.94
N ASN A 27 15.50 -38.30 11.61
CA ASN A 27 14.74 -38.97 10.55
C ASN A 27 13.31 -38.44 10.29
N ASP A 28 12.83 -37.45 11.02
CA ASP A 28 11.53 -36.84 10.74
C ASP A 28 11.64 -35.66 9.77
N PRO A 29 10.78 -35.53 8.76
CA PRO A 29 10.83 -34.44 7.80
C PRO A 29 10.57 -33.08 8.43
N VAL A 30 11.47 -32.13 8.24
CA VAL A 30 11.30 -30.73 8.64
C VAL A 30 10.59 -29.96 7.54
N LYS A 31 9.37 -29.54 7.77
CA LYS A 31 8.61 -28.72 6.80
C LYS A 31 9.16 -27.30 6.74
N MET A 32 9.58 -26.86 5.54
CA MET A 32 10.00 -25.49 5.30
C MET A 32 9.66 -25.03 3.89
N PRO A 33 9.52 -23.70 3.65
CA PRO A 33 9.32 -23.14 2.31
C PRO A 33 10.48 -23.47 1.37
N ALA A 34 10.22 -23.71 0.10
CA ALA A 34 11.22 -24.09 -0.90
C ALA A 34 12.41 -23.10 -0.95
N ARG A 35 12.17 -21.80 -0.85
CA ARG A 35 13.23 -20.78 -0.84
C ARG A 35 14.08 -20.82 0.43
N THR A 36 13.49 -21.16 1.59
CA THR A 36 14.24 -21.38 2.83
C THR A 36 15.18 -22.57 2.69
N PHE A 37 14.73 -23.64 2.01
CA PHE A 37 15.55 -24.80 1.70
C PHE A 37 16.71 -24.43 0.77
N GLU A 38 16.48 -23.64 -0.30
CA GLU A 38 17.51 -23.21 -1.24
C GLU A 38 18.57 -22.32 -0.56
N VAL A 39 18.17 -21.43 0.35
CA VAL A 39 19.10 -20.65 1.19
C VAL A 39 19.94 -21.57 2.08
N LEU A 40 19.31 -22.56 2.72
CA LEU A 40 20.02 -23.54 3.54
C LEU A 40 21.04 -24.35 2.70
N ALA A 41 20.62 -24.87 1.57
CA ALA A 41 21.47 -25.62 0.66
C ALA A 41 22.71 -24.82 0.24
N PHE A 42 22.52 -23.55 -0.16
CA PHE A 42 23.61 -22.67 -0.54
C PHE A 42 24.59 -22.39 0.63
N LEU A 43 24.05 -22.15 1.84
CA LEU A 43 24.88 -21.94 3.03
C LEU A 43 25.68 -23.21 3.40
N VAL A 44 25.08 -24.39 3.32
CA VAL A 44 25.73 -25.66 3.63
C VAL A 44 26.79 -26.02 2.58
N GLU A 45 26.54 -25.81 1.29
CA GLU A 45 27.52 -25.96 0.22
C GLU A 45 28.73 -25.02 0.39
N ASN A 46 28.56 -23.86 1.08
CA ASN A 46 29.59 -22.85 1.34
C ASN A 46 29.95 -22.72 2.82
N ASN A 47 29.81 -23.75 3.63
CA ASN A 47 29.96 -23.72 5.10
C ASN A 47 31.35 -23.32 5.60
N ASN A 48 32.36 -23.35 4.74
CA ASN A 48 33.76 -23.04 5.07
C ASN A 48 34.09 -21.53 5.01
N ARG A 49 33.16 -20.66 4.56
CA ARG A 49 33.39 -19.22 4.38
C ARG A 49 32.18 -18.36 4.73
N VAL A 50 32.42 -17.07 4.88
CA VAL A 50 31.33 -16.07 4.90
C VAL A 50 30.86 -15.86 3.48
N VAL A 51 29.55 -15.99 3.22
CA VAL A 51 28.92 -15.68 1.94
C VAL A 51 28.26 -14.31 2.03
N SER A 52 28.47 -13.47 1.02
CA SER A 52 27.86 -12.15 0.97
C SER A 52 26.34 -12.25 0.73
N ARG A 53 25.62 -11.18 1.07
CA ARG A 53 24.17 -11.11 0.80
C ARG A 53 23.90 -11.24 -0.70
N ASP A 54 24.69 -10.54 -1.52
CA ASP A 54 24.55 -10.54 -2.98
C ASP A 54 24.81 -11.93 -3.56
N GLU A 55 25.78 -12.68 -3.04
CA GLU A 55 26.04 -14.07 -3.47
C GLU A 55 24.85 -14.98 -3.17
N VAL A 56 24.25 -14.89 -1.96
CA VAL A 56 23.07 -15.68 -1.61
C VAL A 56 21.88 -15.28 -2.48
N MET A 57 21.66 -13.96 -2.65
CA MET A 57 20.56 -13.43 -3.46
C MET A 57 20.70 -13.89 -4.92
N SER A 58 21.88 -13.76 -5.54
CA SER A 58 22.14 -14.19 -6.91
C SER A 58 21.99 -15.71 -7.08
N ALA A 59 22.46 -16.50 -6.12
CA ALA A 59 22.40 -17.96 -6.19
C ALA A 59 20.99 -18.53 -6.04
N VAL A 60 20.18 -17.93 -5.16
CA VAL A 60 18.84 -18.44 -4.79
C VAL A 60 17.75 -17.83 -5.65
N TRP A 61 17.88 -16.55 -6.01
CA TRP A 61 16.85 -15.83 -6.79
C TRP A 61 17.28 -15.51 -8.23
N GLY A 62 18.58 -15.65 -8.57
CA GLY A 62 19.08 -15.38 -9.93
C GLY A 62 18.81 -13.93 -10.35
N ASP A 63 18.21 -13.75 -11.52
CA ASP A 63 17.85 -12.43 -12.07
C ASP A 63 16.51 -11.89 -11.53
N VAL A 64 15.86 -12.58 -10.59
CA VAL A 64 14.63 -12.11 -9.95
C VAL A 64 14.99 -11.11 -8.87
N TYR A 65 14.52 -9.87 -9.01
CA TYR A 65 14.70 -8.86 -7.97
C TYR A 65 13.92 -9.27 -6.71
N VAL A 66 14.63 -9.45 -5.61
CA VAL A 66 14.08 -9.74 -4.29
C VAL A 66 14.78 -8.82 -3.30
N GLU A 67 14.03 -8.17 -2.42
CA GLU A 67 14.64 -7.33 -1.39
C GLU A 67 15.51 -8.15 -0.43
N GLU A 68 16.64 -7.59 0.02
CA GLU A 68 17.52 -8.20 1.02
C GLU A 68 16.80 -8.58 2.33
N ALA A 69 15.69 -7.90 2.66
CA ALA A 69 14.83 -8.22 3.78
C ALA A 69 14.26 -9.64 3.72
N ASN A 70 13.96 -10.15 2.51
CA ASN A 70 13.49 -11.52 2.33
C ASN A 70 14.54 -12.56 2.73
N LEU A 71 15.82 -12.31 2.41
CA LEU A 71 16.90 -13.17 2.87
C LEU A 71 16.96 -13.21 4.41
N SER A 72 16.77 -12.07 5.06
CA SER A 72 16.76 -11.99 6.53
C SER A 72 15.61 -12.80 7.14
N VAL A 73 14.44 -12.87 6.49
CA VAL A 73 13.31 -13.72 6.93
C VAL A 73 13.67 -15.20 6.82
N HIS A 74 14.28 -15.63 5.71
CA HIS A 74 14.70 -17.02 5.52
C HIS A 74 15.80 -17.41 6.53
N ILE A 75 16.76 -16.54 6.79
CA ILE A 75 17.79 -16.74 7.84
C ILE A 75 17.15 -16.85 9.23
N SER A 76 16.15 -16.00 9.54
CA SER A 76 15.42 -16.07 10.81
C SER A 76 14.66 -17.39 10.96
N ASN A 77 14.02 -17.88 9.88
CA ASN A 77 13.32 -19.16 9.89
C ASN A 77 14.28 -20.33 10.09
N LEU A 78 15.43 -20.32 9.44
CA LEU A 78 16.47 -21.35 9.63
C LEU A 78 17.01 -21.34 11.06
N ARG A 79 17.24 -20.16 11.65
CA ARG A 79 17.64 -20.04 13.06
C ARG A 79 16.60 -20.64 14.01
N LYS A 80 15.31 -20.45 13.75
CA LYS A 80 14.23 -21.07 14.54
C LYS A 80 14.27 -22.59 14.46
N VAL A 81 14.54 -23.16 13.29
CA VAL A 81 14.69 -24.61 13.09
C VAL A 81 15.88 -25.13 13.87
N PHE A 82 17.03 -24.42 13.88
CA PHE A 82 18.25 -24.87 14.54
C PHE A 82 18.31 -24.58 16.05
N ASN A 83 17.48 -23.66 16.58
CA ASN A 83 17.42 -23.29 18.01
C ASN A 83 16.41 -24.11 18.83
N GLY A 84 15.80 -25.18 18.28
CA GLY A 84 14.94 -26.11 19.01
C GLY A 84 15.72 -26.87 20.11
N GLU A 85 15.01 -27.42 21.11
CA GLU A 85 15.58 -27.99 22.36
C GLU A 85 16.67 -29.08 22.19
N LYS A 86 16.89 -29.59 20.97
CA LYS A 86 17.86 -30.64 20.67
C LYS A 86 19.02 -30.22 19.76
N SER A 87 19.15 -28.97 19.38
CA SER A 87 19.95 -28.64 18.18
C SER A 87 21.08 -27.64 18.37
N GLY A 88 21.79 -27.64 19.48
CA GLY A 88 22.99 -26.79 19.68
C GLY A 88 24.18 -27.03 18.73
N ALA A 89 24.07 -27.94 17.76
CA ALA A 89 25.15 -28.35 16.86
C ALA A 89 25.34 -27.47 15.60
N VAL A 90 24.31 -26.66 15.22
CA VAL A 90 24.33 -25.83 14.01
C VAL A 90 23.89 -24.42 14.34
N SER A 91 24.63 -23.42 13.86
CA SER A 91 24.25 -22.02 14.00
C SER A 91 24.54 -21.21 12.75
N ILE A 92 23.77 -20.14 12.53
CA ILE A 92 23.99 -19.18 11.44
C ILE A 92 24.36 -17.84 12.07
N GLU A 93 25.57 -17.38 11.82
CA GLU A 93 26.05 -16.07 12.26
C GLU A 93 25.88 -15.02 11.16
N THR A 94 25.61 -13.77 11.61
CA THR A 94 25.62 -12.59 10.74
C THR A 94 26.92 -11.83 10.93
N PHE A 95 27.62 -11.59 9.84
CA PHE A 95 28.78 -10.70 9.80
C PHE A 95 28.33 -9.34 9.26
N PRO A 96 28.27 -8.30 10.10
CA PRO A 96 27.79 -6.98 9.69
C PRO A 96 28.53 -6.49 8.45
N LYS A 97 27.76 -6.03 7.42
CA LYS A 97 28.25 -5.57 6.12
C LYS A 97 28.98 -6.61 5.25
N LYS A 98 29.14 -7.85 5.73
CA LYS A 98 29.85 -8.92 4.99
C LYS A 98 28.94 -10.07 4.55
N GLY A 99 27.91 -10.42 5.34
CA GLY A 99 27.00 -11.53 4.98
C GLY A 99 26.75 -12.53 6.09
N TYR A 100 26.63 -13.80 5.74
CA TYR A 100 26.26 -14.88 6.64
C TYR A 100 27.25 -16.06 6.55
N ARG A 101 27.35 -16.82 7.64
CA ARG A 101 28.09 -18.10 7.65
C ARG A 101 27.33 -19.09 8.54
N ILE A 102 27.18 -20.30 8.03
CA ILE A 102 26.66 -21.44 8.80
C ILE A 102 27.84 -22.17 9.48
N TYR A 103 27.65 -22.51 10.74
CA TYR A 103 28.61 -23.29 11.53
C TYR A 103 27.97 -24.62 11.91
N GLY A 104 28.74 -25.71 11.80
CA GLY A 104 28.33 -27.05 12.13
C GLY A 104 29.37 -28.08 11.68
N ASN A 105 29.21 -29.32 12.09
CA ASN A 105 30.07 -30.43 11.63
C ASN A 105 29.43 -31.11 10.44
N PHE A 106 29.65 -30.54 9.24
CA PHE A 106 29.05 -31.02 7.99
C PHE A 106 29.89 -32.17 7.40
N LYS A 107 29.34 -33.38 7.36
CA LYS A 107 29.89 -34.53 6.62
C LYS A 107 29.15 -34.65 5.31
N ARG A 108 29.89 -34.77 4.20
CA ARG A 108 29.31 -34.96 2.87
C ARG A 108 29.41 -36.44 2.52
N GLU A 109 28.30 -37.04 2.07
CA GLU A 109 28.24 -38.37 1.49
C GLU A 109 27.92 -38.28 0.00
N ASP A 110 28.80 -38.84 -0.84
CA ASP A 110 28.57 -39.02 -2.27
C ASP A 110 27.94 -40.42 -2.48
N PRO A 111 26.88 -40.59 -3.27
CA PRO A 111 26.10 -41.82 -3.36
C PRO A 111 26.77 -43.00 -4.07
N THR A 112 28.10 -42.95 -4.35
CA THR A 112 28.83 -43.99 -5.06
C THR A 112 29.59 -44.97 -4.18
N SER A 113 29.44 -44.97 -2.85
CA SER A 113 30.20 -45.84 -1.95
C SER A 113 29.37 -46.69 -0.96
N ALA A 114 28.13 -47.02 -1.28
CA ALA A 114 27.36 -48.01 -0.49
C ALA A 114 27.14 -49.26 -1.33
N SER A 115 28.11 -50.18 -1.26
CA SER A 115 27.95 -51.59 -1.69
C SER A 115 27.01 -52.32 -0.72
N ASN A 116 26.06 -53.03 -1.30
CA ASN A 116 25.24 -54.09 -0.79
C ASN A 116 25.75 -54.76 0.49
N ASP A 117 24.96 -54.68 1.55
CA ASP A 117 24.78 -55.75 2.53
C ASP A 117 23.48 -55.51 3.28
N TYR A 118 22.39 -56.02 2.69
CA TYR A 118 21.15 -56.25 3.44
C TYR A 118 20.66 -57.63 3.16
N THR A 119 21.03 -58.59 4.02
CA THR A 119 20.42 -59.93 4.11
C THR A 119 19.15 -59.81 4.92
N PRO A 120 18.00 -60.33 4.46
CA PRO A 120 16.77 -60.32 5.22
C PRO A 120 16.81 -61.40 6.31
N ALA A 121 16.60 -61.03 7.55
CA ALA A 121 16.44 -61.92 8.66
C ALA A 121 15.08 -62.64 8.54
N THR A 122 15.19 -63.96 8.49
CA THR A 122 14.09 -64.95 8.57
C THR A 122 13.43 -64.95 9.92
N SER A 123 12.10 -64.97 9.93
CA SER A 123 11.28 -65.30 11.08
C SER A 123 11.20 -66.80 11.36
N PRO A 124 11.15 -67.27 12.60
CA PRO A 124 10.94 -68.69 12.87
C PRO A 124 9.46 -69.03 13.06
N ASP A 125 9.20 -70.26 12.64
CA ASP A 125 8.01 -71.08 12.71
C ASP A 125 7.28 -71.20 14.05
N SER A 126 6.00 -71.46 13.97
CA SER A 126 5.30 -72.48 14.79
C SER A 126 3.93 -72.83 14.18
N ALA A 127 3.85 -73.86 13.72
CA ALA A 127 3.31 -75.18 13.59
C ALA A 127 1.88 -75.45 14.14
N ALA A 128 1.19 -76.28 13.32
CA ALA A 128 0.16 -77.28 13.56
C ALA A 128 -1.29 -76.76 13.60
N GLY A 129 -2.20 -77.27 12.78
CA GLY A 129 -2.53 -78.59 12.39
C GLY A 129 -4.00 -78.69 11.96
N SER A 130 -4.25 -79.68 11.08
CA SER A 130 -5.47 -80.38 10.73
C SER A 130 -6.40 -79.87 9.64
N ASP A 131 -6.29 -80.50 8.49
CA ASP A 131 -7.26 -80.82 7.46
C ASP A 131 -8.35 -81.79 7.99
N PRO A 132 -9.42 -82.22 7.27
CA PRO A 132 -10.04 -81.74 6.03
C PRO A 132 -11.57 -81.70 6.06
N LEU A 133 -12.26 -81.19 5.09
CA LEU A 133 -13.34 -81.79 4.34
C LEU A 133 -13.86 -80.92 3.20
N GLY A 134 -13.91 -81.54 2.04
CA GLY A 134 -14.21 -80.88 0.79
C GLY A 134 -15.68 -80.61 0.51
N VAL A 135 -15.95 -79.58 -0.19
CA VAL A 135 -17.13 -79.42 -1.04
C VAL A 135 -16.68 -78.72 -2.36
N ARG A 136 -16.93 -79.29 -3.53
CA ARG A 136 -16.66 -78.72 -4.87
C ARG A 136 -17.65 -77.65 -5.18
N PRO A 137 -17.23 -76.59 -5.90
CA PRO A 137 -18.08 -75.46 -6.25
C PRO A 137 -18.85 -75.66 -7.55
N GLY A 138 -20.13 -75.28 -7.50
CA GLY A 138 -20.95 -75.05 -8.68
C GLY A 138 -20.55 -73.78 -9.43
N LYS A 139 -20.31 -73.89 -10.73
CA LYS A 139 -20.07 -72.77 -11.65
C LYS A 139 -21.40 -72.00 -11.88
N THR A 140 -21.49 -70.78 -11.46
CA THR A 140 -22.46 -69.84 -11.98
C THR A 140 -21.81 -68.89 -12.97
N PRO A 141 -22.39 -68.62 -14.16
CA PRO A 141 -21.79 -67.75 -15.15
C PRO A 141 -21.92 -66.29 -14.71
N ILE A 142 -20.77 -65.63 -14.53
CA ILE A 142 -20.71 -64.17 -14.36
C ILE A 142 -21.14 -63.58 -15.69
N THR A 143 -22.32 -62.95 -15.71
CA THR A 143 -22.89 -62.37 -16.89
C THR A 143 -22.03 -61.17 -17.36
N LEU A 144 -21.76 -61.08 -18.66
CA LEU A 144 -21.00 -60.05 -19.39
C LEU A 144 -21.36 -58.60 -19.01
N LYS A 145 -22.56 -58.40 -18.48
CA LYS A 145 -23.07 -57.08 -18.01
C LYS A 145 -22.31 -56.50 -16.80
N PHE A 146 -21.75 -57.33 -15.90
CA PHE A 146 -20.96 -56.86 -14.77
C PHE A 146 -19.52 -56.50 -15.15
N ILE A 147 -18.99 -57.12 -16.19
CA ILE A 147 -17.64 -56.79 -16.71
C ILE A 147 -17.66 -55.42 -17.44
N ILE A 148 -18.73 -55.13 -18.20
CA ILE A 148 -18.91 -53.86 -18.88
C ILE A 148 -19.17 -52.74 -17.85
N ALA A 149 -19.97 -52.97 -16.81
CA ALA A 149 -20.19 -51.97 -15.73
C ALA A 149 -18.88 -51.72 -14.95
N GLY A 150 -18.12 -52.74 -14.61
CA GLY A 150 -16.80 -52.60 -13.96
C GLY A 150 -15.79 -51.84 -14.79
N ALA A 151 -15.71 -52.10 -16.11
CA ALA A 151 -14.86 -51.36 -17.03
C ALA A 151 -15.26 -49.86 -17.14
N PHE A 152 -16.56 -49.57 -17.16
CA PHE A 152 -17.05 -48.20 -17.23
C PHE A 152 -16.74 -47.40 -15.95
N VAL A 153 -16.89 -48.01 -14.78
CA VAL A 153 -16.52 -47.42 -13.49
C VAL A 153 -15.01 -47.23 -13.41
N ALA A 154 -14.21 -48.18 -13.85
CA ALA A 154 -12.73 -48.05 -13.91
C ALA A 154 -12.29 -46.89 -14.81
N VAL A 155 -12.94 -46.70 -15.98
CA VAL A 155 -12.64 -45.58 -16.90
C VAL A 155 -13.01 -44.23 -16.27
N ILE A 156 -14.19 -44.15 -15.60
CA ILE A 156 -14.59 -42.93 -14.88
C ILE A 156 -13.63 -42.61 -13.74
N VAL A 157 -13.24 -43.58 -12.95
CA VAL A 157 -12.28 -43.41 -11.84
C VAL A 157 -10.89 -43.00 -12.41
N THR A 158 -10.48 -43.55 -13.55
CA THR A 158 -9.20 -43.20 -14.21
C THR A 158 -9.27 -41.77 -14.76
N ILE A 159 -10.37 -41.39 -15.40
CA ILE A 159 -10.56 -40.02 -15.93
C ILE A 159 -10.65 -39.02 -14.75
N ALA A 160 -11.38 -39.37 -13.68
CA ALA A 160 -11.46 -38.56 -12.47
C ALA A 160 -10.09 -38.46 -11.77
N GLY A 161 -9.34 -39.55 -11.69
CA GLY A 161 -7.99 -39.59 -11.14
C GLY A 161 -6.98 -38.79 -11.96
N LEU A 162 -7.06 -38.88 -13.30
CA LEU A 162 -6.23 -38.06 -14.23
C LEU A 162 -6.65 -36.58 -14.17
N GLY A 163 -7.93 -36.28 -14.05
CA GLY A 163 -8.43 -34.92 -13.82
C GLY A 163 -7.96 -34.36 -12.49
N TYR A 164 -8.06 -35.15 -11.42
CA TYR A 164 -7.61 -34.79 -10.07
C TYR A 164 -6.07 -34.67 -9.99
N SER A 165 -5.31 -35.53 -10.65
CA SER A 165 -3.84 -35.41 -10.72
C SER A 165 -3.41 -34.18 -11.51
N ARG A 166 -4.09 -33.85 -12.62
CA ARG A 166 -3.86 -32.60 -13.35
C ARG A 166 -4.23 -31.35 -12.54
N PHE A 167 -5.29 -31.44 -11.73
CA PHE A 167 -5.65 -30.36 -10.82
C PHE A 167 -4.63 -30.18 -9.69
N LEU A 168 -4.08 -31.27 -9.16
CA LEU A 168 -3.01 -31.23 -8.14
C LEU A 168 -1.63 -30.84 -8.70
N THR A 169 -1.37 -31.08 -10.00
CA THR A 169 -0.11 -30.70 -10.67
C THR A 169 -0.18 -29.35 -11.38
N ALA A 170 -1.35 -28.74 -11.48
CA ALA A 170 -1.46 -27.32 -11.83
C ALA A 170 -0.90 -26.52 -10.66
N GLY A 171 0.41 -26.38 -10.58
CA GLY A 171 1.09 -25.52 -9.62
C GLY A 171 0.45 -24.13 -9.72
N VAL A 172 0.11 -23.52 -8.59
CA VAL A 172 -0.33 -22.13 -8.55
C VAL A 172 0.72 -21.32 -9.33
N PRO A 173 0.36 -20.63 -10.41
CA PRO A 173 1.32 -19.90 -11.21
C PRO A 173 2.05 -18.91 -10.29
N VAL A 174 3.38 -19.03 -10.21
CA VAL A 174 4.18 -18.12 -9.39
C VAL A 174 4.16 -16.77 -10.08
N LEU A 175 3.59 -15.79 -9.40
CA LEU A 175 3.55 -14.41 -9.85
C LEU A 175 4.98 -13.95 -10.17
N LYS A 176 5.20 -13.46 -11.38
CA LYS A 176 6.50 -12.91 -11.78
C LYS A 176 6.37 -11.39 -11.87
N MET A 177 7.17 -10.69 -11.08
CA MET A 177 7.24 -9.23 -11.07
C MET A 177 8.63 -8.78 -11.50
N SER A 178 8.71 -7.80 -12.40
CA SER A 178 9.95 -7.20 -12.84
C SER A 178 9.86 -5.68 -12.82
N ARG A 179 10.81 -5.03 -12.15
CA ARG A 179 10.88 -3.57 -12.07
C ARG A 179 11.29 -2.97 -13.41
N VAL A 180 10.65 -1.88 -13.80
CA VAL A 180 11.00 -1.09 -14.98
C VAL A 180 11.96 0.02 -14.57
N ARG A 181 13.12 0.08 -15.19
CA ARG A 181 14.11 1.14 -14.92
C ARG A 181 13.69 2.46 -15.54
N GLY A 182 14.06 3.57 -14.88
CA GLY A 182 13.77 4.91 -15.39
C GLY A 182 12.37 5.42 -15.12
N THR A 183 11.60 4.71 -14.25
CA THR A 183 10.22 5.08 -13.89
C THR A 183 10.08 5.55 -12.44
N GLU A 184 11.18 5.82 -11.73
CA GLU A 184 11.22 6.10 -10.29
C GLU A 184 10.45 7.39 -9.89
N LYS A 185 10.17 8.26 -10.87
CA LYS A 185 9.41 9.51 -10.67
C LYS A 185 8.08 9.52 -11.42
N SER A 186 7.63 8.35 -11.90
CA SER A 186 6.42 8.24 -12.72
C SER A 186 5.15 8.27 -11.88
N ILE A 187 4.14 8.99 -12.34
CA ILE A 187 2.85 9.13 -11.65
C ILE A 187 1.76 8.41 -12.45
N SER A 188 1.52 8.82 -13.69
CA SER A 188 0.59 8.19 -14.61
C SER A 188 1.37 7.40 -15.66
N MET A 189 0.92 6.19 -16.02
CA MET A 189 1.65 5.34 -16.95
C MET A 189 0.73 4.37 -17.69
N ALA A 190 1.09 4.06 -18.92
CA ALA A 190 0.44 3.04 -19.74
C ALA A 190 1.47 2.21 -20.50
N ILE A 191 1.19 0.91 -20.68
CA ILE A 191 1.99 0.02 -21.53
C ILE A 191 1.39 0.00 -22.94
N SER A 192 2.25 -0.02 -23.96
CA SER A 192 1.81 -0.18 -25.35
C SER A 192 1.13 -1.55 -25.56
N PRO A 193 0.19 -1.66 -26.52
CA PRO A 193 -0.52 -2.91 -26.78
C PRO A 193 0.38 -4.10 -27.05
N ASP A 194 1.54 -3.88 -27.68
CA ASP A 194 2.55 -4.90 -28.00
C ASP A 194 3.49 -5.22 -26.81
N GLY A 195 3.39 -4.46 -25.72
CA GLY A 195 4.21 -4.63 -24.52
C GLY A 195 5.66 -4.17 -24.66
N GLN A 196 6.01 -3.37 -25.67
CA GLN A 196 7.39 -2.95 -25.90
C GLN A 196 7.73 -1.60 -25.29
N TYR A 197 6.74 -0.74 -25.08
CA TYR A 197 6.93 0.63 -24.63
C TYR A 197 6.03 0.98 -23.43
N ILE A 198 6.49 1.94 -22.65
CA ILE A 198 5.70 2.59 -21.59
C ILE A 198 5.65 4.08 -21.87
N ALA A 199 4.44 4.64 -21.96
CA ALA A 199 4.20 6.08 -21.89
C ALA A 199 3.97 6.44 -20.43
N HIS A 200 4.73 7.42 -19.90
CA HIS A 200 4.63 7.78 -18.50
C HIS A 200 4.96 9.26 -18.23
N GLU A 201 4.30 9.81 -17.23
CA GLU A 201 4.62 11.13 -16.72
C GLU A 201 5.85 11.04 -15.80
N ILE A 202 6.82 11.92 -16.01
CA ILE A 202 7.90 12.18 -15.05
C ILE A 202 7.69 13.57 -14.46
N SER A 203 7.64 13.65 -13.12
CA SER A 203 7.62 14.90 -12.39
C SER A 203 8.99 15.15 -11.75
N ASP A 204 9.70 16.16 -12.20
CA ASP A 204 11.00 16.55 -11.69
C ASP A 204 11.08 18.05 -11.48
N SER A 205 11.41 18.47 -10.26
CA SER A 205 11.62 19.87 -9.90
C SER A 205 10.47 20.80 -10.30
N GLY A 206 9.22 20.35 -10.10
CA GLY A 206 8.01 21.10 -10.45
C GLY A 206 7.70 21.15 -11.95
N LYS A 207 8.55 20.58 -12.79
CA LYS A 207 8.32 20.41 -14.22
C LYS A 207 7.87 19.01 -14.52
N ARG A 208 6.92 18.88 -15.43
CA ARG A 208 6.37 17.60 -15.85
C ARG A 208 6.71 17.34 -17.31
N SER A 209 6.90 16.07 -17.63
CA SER A 209 7.12 15.63 -19.00
C SER A 209 6.38 14.35 -19.26
N LEU A 210 5.83 14.17 -20.45
CA LEU A 210 5.34 12.87 -20.94
C LEU A 210 6.47 12.21 -21.72
N ASN A 211 6.83 11.02 -21.30
CA ASN A 211 7.96 10.28 -21.83
C ASN A 211 7.51 8.93 -22.40
N LEU A 212 8.23 8.45 -23.39
CA LEU A 212 8.07 7.12 -23.97
C LEU A 212 9.36 6.31 -23.75
N THR A 213 9.29 5.27 -22.95
CA THR A 213 10.45 4.41 -22.65
C THR A 213 10.31 3.05 -23.31
N HIS A 214 11.32 2.62 -24.07
CA HIS A 214 11.39 1.29 -24.65
C HIS A 214 11.89 0.28 -23.61
N LEU A 215 11.11 -0.74 -23.32
CA LEU A 215 11.35 -1.67 -22.21
C LEU A 215 12.63 -2.49 -22.34
N ALA A 216 12.97 -2.93 -23.55
CA ALA A 216 14.14 -3.79 -23.75
C ALA A 216 15.46 -3.04 -23.70
N SER A 217 15.53 -1.80 -24.24
CA SER A 217 16.76 -1.01 -24.30
C SER A 217 16.91 0.01 -23.20
N GLY A 218 15.79 0.38 -22.52
CA GLY A 218 15.74 1.52 -21.60
C GLY A 218 15.86 2.90 -22.29
N GLY A 219 15.82 2.93 -23.63
CA GLY A 219 15.81 4.19 -24.40
C GLY A 219 14.57 5.00 -24.10
N ASN A 220 14.75 6.31 -23.82
CA ASN A 220 13.68 7.23 -23.47
C ASN A 220 13.57 8.37 -24.50
N VAL A 221 12.34 8.66 -24.93
CA VAL A 221 12.00 9.78 -25.80
C VAL A 221 11.04 10.69 -25.05
N VAL A 222 11.35 11.99 -25.00
CA VAL A 222 10.46 13.00 -24.40
C VAL A 222 9.44 13.43 -25.45
N LEU A 223 8.18 13.07 -25.25
CA LEU A 223 7.06 13.46 -26.13
C LEU A 223 6.60 14.89 -25.84
N LEU A 224 6.51 15.25 -24.56
CA LEU A 224 6.15 16.59 -24.11
C LEU A 224 7.12 17.01 -23.00
N ALA A 225 7.70 18.19 -23.12
CA ALA A 225 8.66 18.71 -22.14
C ALA A 225 8.08 19.91 -21.37
N ASN A 226 8.49 20.07 -20.11
CA ASN A 226 8.25 21.25 -19.29
C ASN A 226 6.78 21.65 -19.15
N GLN A 227 5.86 20.67 -19.04
CA GLN A 227 4.45 20.94 -18.82
C GLN A 227 4.25 21.47 -17.39
N PRO A 228 3.58 22.62 -17.20
CA PRO A 228 3.21 23.10 -15.86
C PRO A 228 2.00 22.35 -15.29
N GLU A 229 1.14 21.79 -16.16
CA GLU A 229 -0.10 21.13 -15.80
C GLU A 229 0.16 19.69 -15.30
N VAL A 230 -0.75 19.22 -14.46
CA VAL A 230 -0.77 17.82 -13.98
C VAL A 230 -1.32 16.93 -15.06
N ILE A 231 -0.58 15.89 -15.44
CA ILE A 231 -1.09 14.79 -16.27
C ILE A 231 -1.90 13.87 -15.37
N LEU A 232 -3.21 13.78 -15.61
CA LEU A 232 -4.14 13.01 -14.80
C LEU A 232 -4.16 11.54 -15.17
N ASP A 233 -4.06 11.25 -16.48
CA ASP A 233 -4.10 9.90 -17.03
C ASP A 233 -3.39 9.82 -18.37
N VAL A 234 -2.89 8.62 -18.70
CA VAL A 234 -2.23 8.29 -19.98
C VAL A 234 -2.75 6.96 -20.48
N THR A 235 -3.07 6.85 -21.76
CA THR A 235 -3.45 5.58 -22.39
C THR A 235 -3.03 5.54 -23.87
N PHE A 236 -2.83 4.33 -24.42
CA PHE A 236 -2.58 4.12 -25.84
C PHE A 236 -3.87 3.90 -26.61
N SER A 237 -3.87 4.24 -27.91
CA SER A 237 -4.83 3.65 -28.86
C SER A 237 -4.59 2.15 -28.97
N LYS A 238 -5.61 1.40 -29.37
CA LYS A 238 -5.56 -0.07 -29.48
C LYS A 238 -4.54 -0.56 -30.50
N ASP A 239 -4.28 0.21 -31.57
CA ASP A 239 -3.26 -0.03 -32.56
C ASP A 239 -1.85 0.45 -32.14
N GLY A 240 -1.75 1.16 -30.99
CA GLY A 240 -0.51 1.73 -30.47
C GLY A 240 0.00 2.97 -31.21
N SER A 241 -0.73 3.49 -32.22
CA SER A 241 -0.26 4.61 -33.05
C SER A 241 -0.39 5.98 -32.39
N GLN A 242 -1.27 6.11 -31.40
CA GLN A 242 -1.55 7.34 -30.67
C GLN A 242 -1.39 7.12 -29.15
N ILE A 243 -0.98 8.18 -28.46
CA ILE A 243 -0.99 8.28 -27.01
C ILE A 243 -1.99 9.35 -26.65
N TYR A 244 -2.97 9.00 -25.83
CA TYR A 244 -3.94 9.92 -25.25
C TYR A 244 -3.52 10.26 -23.83
N TYR A 245 -3.68 11.51 -23.45
CA TYR A 245 -3.39 11.95 -22.09
C TYR A 245 -4.35 13.06 -21.66
N THR A 246 -4.74 13.03 -20.41
CA THR A 246 -5.58 14.06 -19.79
C THR A 246 -4.72 14.96 -18.93
N ILE A 247 -4.84 16.27 -19.12
CA ILE A 247 -4.19 17.26 -18.25
C ILE A 247 -5.26 18.10 -17.53
N ARG A 248 -4.86 18.74 -16.43
CA ARG A 248 -5.73 19.67 -15.70
C ARG A 248 -5.39 21.10 -16.08
N GLU A 249 -6.27 21.71 -16.86
CA GLU A 249 -6.20 23.14 -17.20
C GLU A 249 -7.15 23.93 -16.30
N GLY A 250 -6.61 24.65 -15.31
CA GLY A 250 -7.44 25.34 -14.32
C GLY A 250 -8.30 24.38 -13.49
N SER A 251 -9.62 24.48 -13.60
CA SER A 251 -10.58 23.63 -12.90
C SER A 251 -11.08 22.43 -13.74
N ALA A 252 -10.78 22.38 -15.03
CA ALA A 252 -11.26 21.37 -15.96
C ALA A 252 -10.13 20.43 -16.41
N GLY A 253 -10.46 19.17 -16.66
CA GLY A 253 -9.58 18.23 -17.35
C GLY A 253 -9.79 18.34 -18.86
N VAL A 254 -8.69 18.21 -19.62
CA VAL A 254 -8.69 18.28 -21.07
C VAL A 254 -7.95 17.07 -21.63
N LEU A 255 -8.60 16.36 -22.55
CA LEU A 255 -8.00 15.23 -23.26
C LEU A 255 -7.26 15.71 -24.49
N TYR A 256 -6.02 15.28 -24.60
CA TYR A 256 -5.17 15.47 -25.78
C TYR A 256 -4.76 14.13 -26.37
N LYS A 257 -4.35 14.14 -27.63
CA LYS A 257 -3.66 13.03 -28.27
C LYS A 257 -2.39 13.48 -28.97
N VAL A 258 -1.39 12.61 -28.98
CA VAL A 258 -0.11 12.81 -29.66
C VAL A 258 0.28 11.54 -30.40
N PRO A 259 0.86 11.61 -31.61
CA PRO A 259 1.37 10.44 -32.30
C PRO A 259 2.43 9.71 -31.46
N PHE A 260 2.49 8.38 -31.55
CA PHE A 260 3.42 7.52 -30.84
C PHE A 260 4.91 7.97 -30.94
N LEU A 261 5.33 8.41 -32.13
CA LEU A 261 6.71 8.89 -32.35
C LEU A 261 6.92 10.38 -32.01
N GLY A 262 5.94 11.01 -31.36
CA GLY A 262 5.96 12.44 -31.08
C GLY A 262 5.34 13.28 -32.20
N GLY A 263 5.17 14.56 -31.95
CA GLY A 263 4.55 15.51 -32.85
C GLY A 263 3.73 16.55 -32.10
N GLU A 264 2.97 17.37 -32.82
CA GLU A 264 2.11 18.38 -32.20
C GLU A 264 0.89 17.73 -31.53
N PRO A 265 0.68 17.98 -30.23
CA PRO A 265 -0.49 17.52 -29.50
C PRO A 265 -1.77 18.13 -30.07
N ARG A 266 -2.82 17.32 -30.15
CA ARG A 266 -4.14 17.75 -30.60
C ARG A 266 -5.15 17.61 -29.47
N LYS A 267 -5.82 18.71 -29.14
CA LYS A 267 -6.95 18.72 -28.21
C LYS A 267 -8.09 17.89 -28.77
N VAL A 268 -8.68 17.01 -27.96
CA VAL A 268 -9.81 16.17 -28.32
C VAL A 268 -11.08 16.71 -27.69
N ILE A 269 -11.11 16.88 -26.35
CA ILE A 269 -12.30 17.36 -25.63
C ILE A 269 -11.88 18.01 -24.31
N GLU A 270 -12.68 18.91 -23.78
CA GLU A 270 -12.53 19.49 -22.44
C GLU A 270 -13.71 19.17 -21.52
N GLY A 271 -13.54 19.39 -20.23
CA GLY A 271 -14.54 19.15 -19.20
C GLY A 271 -14.66 17.67 -18.86
N ILE A 272 -13.56 16.93 -18.86
CA ILE A 272 -13.45 15.57 -18.31
C ILE A 272 -12.71 15.61 -16.99
N ASP A 273 -13.03 14.71 -16.05
CA ASP A 273 -12.47 14.78 -14.69
C ASP A 273 -11.38 13.74 -14.39
N GLY A 274 -11.00 12.93 -15.37
CA GLY A 274 -10.01 11.87 -15.14
C GLY A 274 -9.67 11.05 -16.38
N ALA A 275 -9.72 9.72 -16.24
CA ALA A 275 -9.39 8.77 -17.28
C ALA A 275 -10.45 8.68 -18.40
N VAL A 276 -10.03 8.13 -19.53
CA VAL A 276 -10.93 7.75 -20.64
C VAL A 276 -10.78 6.27 -20.95
N SER A 277 -11.84 5.65 -21.48
CA SER A 277 -11.80 4.29 -22.00
C SER A 277 -12.49 4.20 -23.35
N PHE A 278 -11.81 3.59 -24.33
CA PHE A 278 -12.32 3.51 -25.71
C PHE A 278 -13.23 2.31 -25.91
N SER A 279 -14.23 2.47 -26.80
CA SER A 279 -15.02 1.35 -27.33
C SER A 279 -14.13 0.34 -28.07
N PRO A 280 -14.55 -0.93 -28.24
CA PRO A 280 -13.71 -1.94 -28.91
C PRO A 280 -13.29 -1.60 -30.33
N ASP A 281 -14.05 -0.78 -31.02
CA ASP A 281 -13.81 -0.29 -32.40
C ASP A 281 -13.17 1.11 -32.43
N GLU A 282 -12.91 1.71 -31.24
CA GLU A 282 -12.38 3.06 -31.05
C GLU A 282 -13.21 4.18 -31.70
N SER A 283 -14.46 3.91 -32.06
CA SER A 283 -15.37 4.93 -32.62
C SER A 283 -15.84 5.93 -31.58
N GLU A 284 -15.93 5.50 -30.31
CA GLU A 284 -16.29 6.31 -29.14
C GLU A 284 -15.32 6.11 -27.97
N PHE A 285 -15.36 7.02 -27.03
CA PHE A 285 -14.75 6.83 -25.70
C PHE A 285 -15.69 7.32 -24.61
N VAL A 286 -15.56 6.73 -23.41
CA VAL A 286 -16.30 7.12 -22.20
C VAL A 286 -15.40 7.86 -21.22
N PHE A 287 -16.02 8.74 -20.45
CA PHE A 287 -15.39 9.54 -19.40
C PHE A 287 -16.40 9.94 -18.34
N VAL A 288 -15.93 10.39 -17.19
CA VAL A 288 -16.77 10.99 -16.15
C VAL A 288 -16.60 12.50 -16.16
N ARG A 289 -17.73 13.21 -16.05
CA ARG A 289 -17.80 14.67 -15.92
C ARG A 289 -18.59 15.04 -14.67
N LYS A 290 -18.07 15.94 -13.86
CA LYS A 290 -18.81 16.52 -12.72
C LYS A 290 -19.56 17.76 -13.17
N GLN A 291 -20.84 17.83 -12.84
CA GLN A 291 -21.69 18.98 -13.11
C GLN A 291 -22.57 19.25 -11.91
N GLY A 292 -22.28 20.29 -11.15
CA GLY A 292 -22.94 20.56 -9.88
C GLY A 292 -22.78 19.40 -8.91
N GLN A 293 -23.90 18.80 -8.48
CA GLN A 293 -23.94 17.66 -7.57
C GLN A 293 -23.92 16.30 -8.30
N GLU A 294 -23.83 16.29 -9.61
CA GLU A 294 -23.86 15.05 -10.40
C GLU A 294 -22.47 14.65 -10.88
N SER A 295 -22.17 13.33 -10.83
CA SER A 295 -21.13 12.66 -11.59
C SER A 295 -21.75 11.94 -12.76
N ILE A 296 -21.45 12.37 -13.98
CA ILE A 296 -22.07 11.92 -15.22
C ILE A 296 -21.09 11.04 -15.98
N LEU A 297 -21.45 9.79 -16.21
CA LEU A 297 -20.79 8.93 -17.18
C LEU A 297 -21.31 9.30 -18.57
N ALA A 298 -20.43 9.77 -19.42
CA ALA A 298 -20.73 10.25 -20.76
C ALA A 298 -19.86 9.57 -21.82
N ALA A 299 -20.32 9.53 -23.06
CA ALA A 299 -19.52 9.13 -24.22
C ALA A 299 -19.40 10.27 -25.22
N ALA A 300 -18.31 10.26 -25.98
CA ALA A 300 -18.09 11.11 -27.14
C ALA A 300 -17.53 10.28 -28.30
N ASP A 301 -17.64 10.76 -29.54
CA ASP A 301 -16.94 10.16 -30.67
C ASP A 301 -15.39 10.35 -30.54
N SER A 302 -14.60 9.62 -31.32
CA SER A 302 -13.14 9.65 -31.28
C SER A 302 -12.48 11.01 -31.52
N ASN A 303 -13.28 12.01 -31.98
CA ASN A 303 -12.85 13.40 -32.16
C ASN A 303 -13.36 14.33 -31.05
N GLY A 304 -14.04 13.79 -30.03
CA GLY A 304 -14.58 14.56 -28.91
C GLY A 304 -15.91 15.24 -29.17
N ASN A 305 -16.58 14.94 -30.30
CA ASN A 305 -17.87 15.47 -30.62
C ASN A 305 -19.01 14.52 -30.20
N ASN A 306 -20.27 14.90 -30.45
CA ASN A 306 -21.45 14.07 -30.19
C ASN A 306 -21.56 13.55 -28.77
N VAL A 307 -21.25 14.41 -27.80
CA VAL A 307 -21.26 14.05 -26.37
C VAL A 307 -22.67 13.63 -25.95
N ARG A 308 -22.82 12.42 -25.44
CA ARG A 308 -24.08 11.89 -24.92
C ARG A 308 -23.92 11.43 -23.45
N ARG A 309 -24.93 11.71 -22.64
CA ARG A 309 -25.06 11.21 -21.29
C ARG A 309 -25.47 9.73 -21.33
N ILE A 310 -24.76 8.85 -20.62
CA ILE A 310 -25.10 7.43 -20.48
C ILE A 310 -25.85 7.23 -19.17
N ALA A 311 -25.20 7.59 -18.05
CA ALA A 311 -25.73 7.43 -16.70
C ALA A 311 -25.23 8.56 -15.80
N ALA A 312 -25.88 8.76 -14.65
CA ALA A 312 -25.41 9.70 -13.66
C ALA A 312 -25.73 9.24 -12.23
N LYS A 313 -24.96 9.74 -11.29
CA LYS A 313 -25.20 9.63 -9.86
C LYS A 313 -25.16 11.01 -9.21
N THR A 314 -26.06 11.25 -8.27
CA THR A 314 -26.14 12.52 -7.54
C THR A 314 -25.53 12.35 -6.14
N ALA A 315 -24.76 13.32 -5.70
CA ALA A 315 -24.17 13.31 -4.36
C ALA A 315 -25.20 12.97 -3.27
N PRO A 316 -24.85 12.14 -2.29
CA PRO A 316 -23.49 11.67 -1.96
C PRO A 316 -22.98 10.50 -2.79
N ASP A 317 -23.79 9.94 -3.70
CA ASP A 317 -23.37 8.86 -4.57
C ASP A 317 -22.61 9.40 -5.80
N TYR A 318 -21.63 8.61 -6.29
CA TYR A 318 -20.78 9.04 -7.41
C TYR A 318 -20.32 7.87 -8.29
N PHE A 319 -19.98 8.19 -9.55
CA PHE A 319 -19.07 7.40 -10.37
C PHE A 319 -17.65 7.95 -10.17
N SER A 320 -16.68 7.08 -10.03
CA SER A 320 -15.27 7.49 -10.02
C SER A 320 -14.83 8.00 -11.38
N SER A 321 -13.95 9.02 -11.38
CA SER A 321 -13.48 9.65 -12.60
C SER A 321 -12.31 8.93 -13.26
N PHE A 322 -11.70 7.96 -12.58
CA PHE A 322 -10.51 7.26 -13.07
C PHE A 322 -10.75 5.76 -13.32
N GLU A 323 -11.69 5.15 -12.62
CA GLU A 323 -11.94 3.73 -12.68
C GLU A 323 -13.14 3.41 -13.55
N ILE A 324 -12.94 3.56 -14.86
CA ILE A 324 -13.90 3.23 -15.92
C ILE A 324 -13.21 2.39 -17.01
N ALA A 325 -13.88 1.36 -17.50
CA ALA A 325 -13.33 0.49 -18.53
C ALA A 325 -14.44 -0.06 -19.44
N TRP A 326 -14.35 0.15 -20.75
CA TRP A 326 -15.28 -0.42 -21.72
C TRP A 326 -14.95 -1.90 -21.94
N SER A 327 -15.97 -2.78 -21.94
CA SER A 327 -15.79 -4.22 -22.16
C SER A 327 -15.30 -4.53 -23.58
N PRO A 328 -14.50 -5.60 -23.78
CA PRO A 328 -13.98 -5.97 -25.10
C PRO A 328 -15.07 -6.31 -26.13
N ASP A 329 -16.28 -6.70 -25.68
CA ASP A 329 -17.43 -7.00 -26.54
C ASP A 329 -18.34 -5.77 -26.78
N GLY A 330 -18.01 -4.63 -26.20
CA GLY A 330 -18.74 -3.37 -26.37
C GLY A 330 -20.06 -3.25 -25.62
N LYS A 331 -20.47 -4.28 -24.86
CA LYS A 331 -21.80 -4.32 -24.25
C LYS A 331 -21.92 -3.73 -22.87
N LEU A 332 -20.79 -3.50 -22.20
CA LEU A 332 -20.75 -3.04 -20.82
C LEU A 332 -19.63 -2.04 -20.59
N ILE A 333 -19.88 -1.03 -19.78
CA ILE A 333 -18.84 -0.16 -19.23
C ILE A 333 -18.73 -0.51 -17.74
N ALA A 334 -17.61 -1.09 -17.34
CA ALA A 334 -17.31 -1.26 -15.93
C ALA A 334 -16.94 0.09 -15.32
N ALA A 335 -17.47 0.38 -14.15
CA ALA A 335 -17.17 1.60 -13.42
C ALA A 335 -17.09 1.32 -11.91
N ALA A 336 -16.21 2.05 -11.21
CA ALA A 336 -16.24 2.10 -9.76
C ALA A 336 -17.28 3.14 -9.32
N ALA A 337 -18.25 2.71 -8.54
CA ALA A 337 -19.31 3.56 -8.00
C ALA A 337 -19.33 3.48 -6.48
N GLY A 338 -19.50 4.60 -5.82
CA GLY A 338 -19.46 4.67 -4.37
C GLY A 338 -20.40 5.71 -3.78
N THR A 339 -20.35 5.83 -2.45
CA THR A 339 -21.02 6.90 -1.70
C THR A 339 -19.97 7.64 -0.84
N ALA A 340 -20.06 8.96 -0.81
CA ALA A 340 -19.16 9.83 -0.03
C ALA A 340 -19.61 10.02 1.42
N ARG A 341 -20.39 9.09 1.97
CA ARG A 341 -20.80 9.10 3.39
C ARG A 341 -19.67 8.55 4.29
N THR A 342 -19.89 8.59 5.60
CA THR A 342 -18.95 8.25 6.69
C THR A 342 -18.22 6.89 6.52
N GLU A 343 -18.82 5.94 5.83
CA GLU A 343 -18.13 4.73 5.38
C GLU A 343 -18.03 4.76 3.85
N ARG A 344 -16.86 5.13 3.33
CA ARG A 344 -16.61 4.99 1.90
C ARG A 344 -16.74 3.53 1.51
N LYS A 345 -17.73 3.23 0.68
CA LYS A 345 -17.92 1.89 0.10
C LYS A 345 -18.03 2.05 -1.39
N THR A 346 -17.06 1.51 -2.09
CA THR A 346 -16.99 1.49 -3.56
C THR A 346 -17.24 0.08 -4.05
N GLN A 347 -18.08 -0.06 -5.06
CA GLN A 347 -18.40 -1.33 -5.73
C GLN A 347 -18.14 -1.21 -7.23
N LEU A 348 -17.86 -2.34 -7.86
CA LEU A 348 -17.80 -2.41 -9.31
C LEU A 348 -19.21 -2.61 -9.87
N VAL A 349 -19.61 -1.69 -10.74
CA VAL A 349 -20.88 -1.74 -11.47
C VAL A 349 -20.61 -1.81 -12.96
N GLY A 350 -21.52 -2.46 -13.69
CA GLY A 350 -21.59 -2.46 -15.13
C GLY A 350 -22.69 -1.52 -15.60
N VAL A 351 -22.38 -0.66 -16.54
CA VAL A 351 -23.34 0.26 -17.16
C VAL A 351 -23.52 -0.12 -18.62
N ASP A 352 -24.74 -0.39 -19.04
CA ASP A 352 -25.09 -0.62 -20.47
C ASP A 352 -24.89 0.68 -21.24
N PRO A 353 -24.04 0.73 -22.29
CA PRO A 353 -23.74 1.96 -23.01
C PRO A 353 -24.91 2.51 -23.83
N ALA A 354 -25.88 1.68 -24.17
CA ALA A 354 -27.05 2.06 -24.98
C ALA A 354 -28.21 2.55 -24.11
N THR A 355 -28.46 1.90 -22.97
CA THR A 355 -29.64 2.17 -22.12
C THR A 355 -29.32 2.95 -20.86
N GLY A 356 -28.05 2.98 -20.42
CA GLY A 356 -27.63 3.55 -19.16
C GLY A 356 -28.00 2.69 -17.94
N ALA A 357 -28.54 1.48 -18.16
CA ALA A 357 -28.89 0.56 -17.06
C ALA A 357 -27.67 0.15 -16.27
N VAL A 358 -27.77 0.24 -14.94
CA VAL A 358 -26.67 -0.08 -14.01
C VAL A 358 -26.92 -1.43 -13.36
N SER A 359 -25.96 -2.33 -13.45
CA SER A 359 -25.95 -3.65 -12.82
C SER A 359 -24.71 -3.83 -11.94
N LEU A 360 -24.74 -4.77 -11.00
CA LEU A 360 -23.60 -5.06 -10.15
C LEU A 360 -22.68 -6.08 -10.83
N ILE A 361 -21.37 -5.78 -10.89
CA ILE A 361 -20.34 -6.73 -11.36
C ILE A 361 -19.85 -7.61 -10.19
N SER A 362 -19.70 -7.04 -8.99
CA SER A 362 -19.23 -7.76 -7.81
C SER A 362 -19.94 -7.31 -6.55
N GLU A 363 -20.33 -8.26 -5.71
CA GLU A 363 -20.89 -8.01 -4.37
C GLU A 363 -19.85 -7.45 -3.39
N LYS A 364 -18.57 -7.71 -3.66
CA LYS A 364 -17.47 -7.26 -2.81
C LYS A 364 -17.38 -5.73 -2.78
N LYS A 365 -17.29 -5.20 -1.56
CA LYS A 365 -17.14 -3.76 -1.31
C LYS A 365 -15.70 -3.45 -0.96
N PHE A 366 -15.19 -2.39 -1.55
CA PHE A 366 -13.88 -1.83 -1.27
C PHE A 366 -14.04 -0.46 -0.63
N THR A 367 -13.06 -0.04 0.15
CA THR A 367 -12.99 1.36 0.62
C THR A 367 -12.57 2.29 -0.51
N GLY A 368 -11.79 1.79 -1.46
CA GLY A 368 -11.44 2.48 -2.70
C GLY A 368 -10.90 1.53 -3.75
N VAL A 369 -10.95 1.98 -4.99
CA VAL A 369 -10.44 1.32 -6.19
C VAL A 369 -9.45 2.28 -6.85
N ASP A 370 -8.37 1.76 -7.44
CA ASP A 370 -7.33 2.52 -8.14
C ASP A 370 -6.93 1.78 -9.43
N GLY A 371 -7.30 2.34 -10.56
CA GLY A 371 -7.17 1.72 -11.87
C GLY A 371 -8.17 0.56 -12.08
N LEU A 372 -8.67 0.43 -13.29
CA LEU A 372 -9.61 -0.62 -13.67
C LEU A 372 -9.43 -0.94 -15.16
N GLN A 373 -9.19 -2.21 -15.47
CA GLN A 373 -8.99 -2.66 -16.86
C GLN A 373 -9.68 -4.01 -17.09
N TRP A 374 -10.39 -4.14 -18.22
CA TRP A 374 -10.88 -5.44 -18.67
C TRP A 374 -9.75 -6.33 -19.19
N LEU A 375 -9.83 -7.61 -18.89
CA LEU A 375 -9.06 -8.61 -19.62
C LEU A 375 -9.54 -8.65 -21.08
N PRO A 376 -8.64 -8.74 -22.08
CA PRO A 376 -9.01 -8.68 -23.48
C PRO A 376 -9.95 -9.80 -23.93
N ASP A 377 -9.97 -10.93 -23.22
CA ASP A 377 -10.90 -12.05 -23.47
C ASP A 377 -12.27 -11.89 -22.80
N GLY A 378 -12.48 -10.79 -22.06
CA GLY A 378 -13.74 -10.51 -21.36
C GLY A 378 -13.99 -11.38 -20.13
N SER A 379 -13.04 -12.23 -19.72
CA SER A 379 -13.22 -13.19 -18.61
C SER A 379 -13.17 -12.53 -17.21
N GLY A 380 -12.85 -11.24 -17.13
CA GLY A 380 -12.79 -10.51 -15.88
C GLY A 380 -12.11 -9.15 -15.99
N LEU A 381 -11.89 -8.53 -14.83
CA LEU A 381 -11.22 -7.23 -14.70
C LEU A 381 -10.00 -7.35 -13.77
N VAL A 382 -9.00 -6.55 -14.04
CA VAL A 382 -7.89 -6.28 -13.13
C VAL A 382 -8.04 -4.88 -12.55
N MET A 383 -7.86 -4.74 -11.25
CA MET A 383 -7.97 -3.46 -10.56
C MET A 383 -7.02 -3.38 -9.36
N GLY A 384 -6.68 -2.17 -8.93
CA GLY A 384 -6.20 -1.89 -7.59
C GLY A 384 -7.37 -1.75 -6.62
N GLY A 385 -7.23 -2.24 -5.40
CA GLY A 385 -8.30 -2.12 -4.40
C GLY A 385 -7.80 -2.28 -2.98
N PHE A 386 -8.43 -1.56 -2.05
CA PHE A 386 -8.16 -1.67 -0.61
C PHE A 386 -9.47 -1.78 0.17
N GLU A 387 -9.46 -2.62 1.22
CA GLU A 387 -10.66 -3.00 1.97
C GLU A 387 -10.92 -2.13 3.21
N SER A 388 -9.91 -1.40 3.67
CA SER A 388 -10.02 -0.41 4.76
C SER A 388 -9.11 0.78 4.48
N THR A 389 -9.34 1.91 5.14
CA THR A 389 -8.54 3.14 4.95
C THR A 389 -7.07 3.01 5.36
N SER A 390 -6.75 1.99 6.15
CA SER A 390 -5.40 1.62 6.57
C SER A 390 -4.82 0.42 5.81
N ALA A 391 -5.64 -0.29 5.01
CA ALA A 391 -5.17 -1.39 4.19
C ALA A 391 -4.34 -0.89 3.01
N LYS A 392 -3.39 -1.70 2.60
CA LYS A 392 -2.62 -1.46 1.37
C LYS A 392 -3.49 -1.68 0.14
N THR A 393 -3.22 -0.93 -0.91
CA THR A 393 -3.86 -1.13 -2.21
C THR A 393 -3.19 -2.30 -2.90
N HIS A 394 -3.91 -3.40 -3.05
CA HIS A 394 -3.45 -4.59 -3.76
C HIS A 394 -4.07 -4.69 -5.14
N LEU A 395 -3.43 -5.44 -6.03
CA LEU A 395 -4.04 -5.82 -7.31
C LEU A 395 -5.00 -6.99 -7.10
N TRP A 396 -6.15 -6.88 -7.76
CA TRP A 396 -7.22 -7.86 -7.72
C TRP A 396 -7.62 -8.32 -9.12
N LEU A 397 -7.94 -9.59 -9.26
CA LEU A 397 -8.65 -10.13 -10.41
C LEU A 397 -10.11 -10.37 -10.02
N VAL A 398 -11.02 -9.74 -10.73
CA VAL A 398 -12.47 -9.86 -10.56
C VAL A 398 -13.03 -10.66 -11.74
N PRO A 399 -13.40 -11.94 -11.56
CA PRO A 399 -13.95 -12.76 -12.63
C PRO A 399 -15.30 -12.20 -13.14
N PHE A 400 -15.57 -12.37 -14.44
CA PHE A 400 -16.83 -11.97 -15.05
C PHE A 400 -17.33 -13.09 -16.00
N PRO A 401 -18.66 -13.39 -16.07
CA PRO A 401 -19.76 -12.66 -15.45
C PRO A 401 -20.01 -12.98 -13.97
N SER A 402 -19.28 -13.94 -13.38
CA SER A 402 -19.43 -14.35 -11.98
C SER A 402 -18.14 -14.93 -11.44
N GLY A 403 -17.95 -14.87 -10.13
CA GLY A 403 -16.83 -15.40 -9.39
C GLY A 403 -16.36 -14.47 -8.28
N GLU A 404 -15.67 -15.04 -7.28
CA GLU A 404 -15.14 -14.28 -6.16
C GLU A 404 -13.88 -13.49 -6.59
N PRO A 405 -13.79 -12.20 -6.26
CA PRO A 405 -12.57 -11.43 -6.47
C PRO A 405 -11.37 -12.04 -5.77
N ARG A 406 -10.28 -12.25 -6.51
CA ARG A 406 -9.05 -12.84 -6.05
C ARG A 406 -7.92 -11.81 -6.01
N GLN A 407 -7.25 -11.72 -4.86
CA GLN A 407 -6.08 -10.85 -4.71
C GLN A 407 -4.89 -11.43 -5.49
N ILE A 408 -4.20 -10.57 -6.26
CA ILE A 408 -3.03 -10.92 -7.08
C ILE A 408 -1.74 -10.67 -6.28
N THR A 409 -1.60 -9.48 -5.65
CA THR A 409 -0.41 -9.11 -4.85
C THR A 409 -0.72 -9.22 -3.35
N SER A 410 0.26 -9.63 -2.54
CA SER A 410 0.10 -9.83 -1.11
C SER A 410 1.27 -9.30 -0.26
N ASP A 411 2.21 -8.60 -0.91
CA ASP A 411 3.31 -7.91 -0.23
C ASP A 411 2.83 -6.62 0.46
N PRO A 412 3.64 -5.96 1.30
CA PRO A 412 3.24 -4.79 2.07
C PRO A 412 3.19 -3.48 1.28
N ASP A 413 3.39 -3.50 -0.03
CA ASP A 413 3.41 -2.31 -0.86
C ASP A 413 2.03 -1.94 -1.40
N ASN A 414 1.87 -0.71 -1.89
CA ASN A 414 0.66 -0.24 -2.56
C ASN A 414 0.83 -0.33 -4.07
N TYR A 415 -0.24 -0.69 -4.77
CA TYR A 415 -0.28 -0.81 -6.23
C TYR A 415 -1.42 -0.01 -6.84
N GLY A 416 -1.15 0.68 -7.96
CA GLY A 416 -2.15 1.44 -8.70
C GLY A 416 -1.70 1.78 -10.11
N GLY A 417 -2.50 2.56 -10.84
CA GLY A 417 -2.15 2.99 -12.20
C GLY A 417 -1.98 1.80 -13.15
N ILE A 418 -3.03 0.99 -13.34
CA ILE A 418 -2.99 -0.28 -14.04
C ILE A 418 -3.15 -0.11 -15.54
N SER A 419 -2.30 -0.76 -16.32
CA SER A 419 -2.42 -0.91 -17.77
C SER A 419 -2.09 -2.34 -18.20
N LEU A 420 -2.74 -2.83 -19.28
CA LEU A 420 -2.60 -4.21 -19.77
C LEU A 420 -2.07 -4.23 -21.20
N THR A 421 -1.26 -5.23 -21.53
CA THR A 421 -0.94 -5.56 -22.92
C THR A 421 -2.16 -6.10 -23.66
N ALA A 422 -2.21 -5.97 -24.99
CA ALA A 422 -3.32 -6.43 -25.81
C ALA A 422 -3.59 -7.94 -25.71
N ASP A 423 -2.56 -8.75 -25.40
CA ASP A 423 -2.70 -10.20 -25.17
C ASP A 423 -3.16 -10.53 -23.74
N GLY A 424 -3.27 -9.53 -22.85
CA GLY A 424 -3.70 -9.66 -21.46
C GLY A 424 -2.79 -10.52 -20.59
N LYS A 425 -1.51 -10.72 -20.96
CA LYS A 425 -0.58 -11.53 -20.20
C LYS A 425 0.32 -10.73 -19.28
N THR A 426 0.42 -9.42 -19.51
CA THR A 426 1.27 -8.52 -18.74
C THR A 426 0.45 -7.36 -18.19
N ILE A 427 0.53 -7.16 -16.87
CA ILE A 427 0.04 -5.95 -16.19
C ILE A 427 1.24 -5.03 -16.01
N LEU A 428 1.12 -3.77 -16.41
CA LEU A 428 1.93 -2.68 -15.89
C LEU A 428 1.21 -2.11 -14.69
N ALA A 429 1.88 -2.00 -13.55
CA ALA A 429 1.34 -1.35 -12.36
C ALA A 429 2.40 -0.49 -11.68
N GLY A 430 1.99 0.66 -11.17
CA GLY A 430 2.81 1.47 -10.27
C GLY A 430 2.85 0.85 -8.88
N GLN A 431 4.03 0.68 -8.32
CA GLN A 431 4.22 0.34 -6.91
C GLN A 431 4.58 1.63 -6.16
N PHE A 432 3.91 1.87 -5.05
CA PHE A 432 4.13 3.04 -4.22
C PHE A 432 4.62 2.62 -2.85
N LYS A 433 5.84 3.03 -2.52
CA LYS A 433 6.42 2.85 -1.19
C LYS A 433 6.47 4.21 -0.51
N GLN A 434 5.88 4.30 0.65
CA GLN A 434 6.03 5.46 1.50
C GLN A 434 7.11 5.14 2.53
N ASP A 435 8.28 5.72 2.36
CA ASP A 435 9.35 5.70 3.37
C ASP A 435 9.12 6.89 4.30
N SER A 436 8.86 6.63 5.57
CA SER A 436 8.61 7.67 6.56
C SER A 436 9.41 7.40 7.83
N GLY A 437 9.84 8.47 8.46
CA GLY A 437 10.59 8.39 9.69
C GLY A 437 10.45 9.67 10.51
N VAL A 438 10.98 9.64 11.73
CA VAL A 438 11.09 10.79 12.62
C VAL A 438 12.53 11.27 12.64
N TRP A 439 12.71 12.56 12.46
CA TRP A 439 14.00 13.27 12.56
C TRP A 439 13.96 14.21 13.75
N VAL A 440 15.10 14.32 14.42
CA VAL A 440 15.30 15.26 15.51
C VAL A 440 16.40 16.25 15.11
N ASP A 441 16.14 17.54 15.27
CA ASP A 441 17.08 18.63 15.15
C ASP A 441 17.38 19.14 16.56
N SER A 442 18.63 19.03 16.99
CA SER A 442 19.07 19.41 18.34
C SER A 442 19.14 20.94 18.54
N GLY A 443 18.96 21.75 17.49
CA GLY A 443 19.04 23.21 17.57
C GLY A 443 20.47 23.75 17.77
N ASP A 444 21.47 22.91 17.75
CA ASP A 444 22.90 23.27 17.92
C ASP A 444 23.61 23.56 16.60
N GLY A 445 22.87 23.57 15.48
CA GLY A 445 23.40 23.76 14.14
C GLY A 445 23.94 22.50 13.46
N SER A 446 23.87 21.34 14.13
CA SER A 446 24.14 20.05 13.51
C SER A 446 22.99 19.65 12.58
N PRO A 447 23.24 18.84 11.52
CA PRO A 447 22.16 18.36 10.66
C PRO A 447 21.17 17.51 11.42
N PRO A 448 19.86 17.64 11.17
CA PRO A 448 18.83 16.76 11.77
C PRO A 448 19.11 15.29 11.55
N THR A 449 19.00 14.50 12.60
CA THR A 449 19.31 13.06 12.60
C THR A 449 18.02 12.22 12.58
N PRO A 450 17.95 11.14 11.77
CA PRO A 450 16.85 10.21 11.85
C PRO A 450 16.94 9.38 13.13
N VAL A 451 15.87 9.35 13.92
CA VAL A 451 15.79 8.56 15.16
C VAL A 451 15.03 7.26 14.97
N THR A 452 14.26 7.11 13.88
CA THR A 452 13.58 5.86 13.55
C THR A 452 14.25 5.20 12.35
N LEU A 453 14.54 3.91 12.47
CA LEU A 453 15.12 3.09 11.42
C LEU A 453 14.14 2.03 10.89
N GLU A 454 12.96 1.92 11.50
CA GLU A 454 11.96 0.91 11.14
C GLU A 454 11.07 1.40 10.00
N LYS A 455 11.06 0.63 8.91
CA LYS A 455 10.32 0.93 7.67
C LYS A 455 8.82 0.59 7.72
N HIS A 456 8.29 0.18 8.88
CA HIS A 456 6.95 -0.39 8.98
C HIS A 456 5.90 0.53 9.62
N HIS A 457 6.30 1.69 10.14
CA HIS A 457 5.41 2.67 10.75
C HIS A 457 5.26 3.89 9.84
N GLU A 458 4.03 4.24 9.48
CA GLU A 458 3.73 5.55 8.94
C GLU A 458 3.67 6.52 10.11
N PHE A 459 4.77 7.24 10.36
CA PHE A 459 4.84 8.25 11.42
C PHE A 459 4.04 9.49 10.99
N ARG A 460 2.79 9.57 11.41
CA ARG A 460 1.93 10.72 11.18
C ARG A 460 1.52 11.34 12.50
N PHE A 461 1.32 12.66 12.51
CA PHE A 461 0.81 13.38 13.68
C PHE A 461 1.64 13.11 14.93
N ILE A 462 2.90 13.53 14.88
CA ILE A 462 3.81 13.43 16.02
C ILE A 462 3.51 14.54 17.02
N SER A 463 3.69 14.26 18.30
CA SER A 463 3.64 15.23 19.37
C SER A 463 4.68 14.89 20.45
N TRP A 464 5.29 15.93 20.98
CA TRP A 464 6.24 15.85 22.07
C TRP A 464 5.52 15.71 23.42
N THR A 465 6.18 15.11 24.42
CA THR A 465 5.69 15.05 25.79
C THR A 465 6.74 15.57 26.78
N PRO A 466 6.32 16.14 27.93
CA PRO A 466 7.26 16.70 28.91
C PRO A 466 8.26 15.70 29.51
N ASP A 467 7.98 14.39 29.43
CA ASP A 467 8.88 13.32 29.90
C ASP A 467 9.80 12.76 28.77
N ASP A 468 10.09 13.61 27.78
CA ASP A 468 11.06 13.35 26.69
C ASP A 468 10.67 12.17 25.81
N LYS A 469 9.39 12.05 25.44
CA LYS A 469 8.86 11.04 24.52
C LYS A 469 8.17 11.64 23.35
N ILE A 470 8.02 10.86 22.31
CA ILE A 470 7.31 11.18 21.07
C ILE A 470 6.07 10.31 20.99
N LEU A 471 4.90 10.92 20.96
CA LEU A 471 3.65 10.29 20.58
C LEU A 471 3.50 10.33 19.06
N PHE A 472 2.97 9.27 18.46
CA PHE A 472 2.71 9.26 17.01
C PHE A 472 1.55 8.35 16.64
N GLY A 473 0.89 8.67 15.53
CA GLY A 473 -0.07 7.77 14.89
C GLY A 473 0.64 6.83 13.93
N SER A 474 0.31 5.54 13.97
CA SER A 474 0.89 4.53 13.10
C SER A 474 -0.19 3.69 12.43
N SER A 475 0.01 3.34 11.17
CA SER A 475 -0.80 2.40 10.38
C SER A 475 -0.14 1.03 10.21
N ALA A 476 0.76 0.64 11.11
CA ALA A 476 1.41 -0.68 11.09
C ALA A 476 0.42 -1.87 11.24
N ALA A 477 -0.78 -1.61 11.74
CA ALA A 477 -1.91 -2.55 11.82
C ALA A 477 -3.06 -2.08 10.90
N PRO A 478 -4.08 -2.93 10.63
CA PRO A 478 -5.26 -2.56 9.85
C PRO A 478 -5.97 -1.30 10.35
N ASP A 479 -5.99 -1.11 11.68
CA ASP A 479 -6.47 0.12 12.32
C ASP A 479 -5.29 1.01 12.69
N ARG A 480 -5.50 2.32 12.63
CA ARG A 480 -4.49 3.30 13.09
C ARG A 480 -4.51 3.36 14.60
N ASP A 481 -3.35 3.17 15.21
CA ASP A 481 -3.16 3.23 16.64
C ASP A 481 -2.19 4.35 17.06
N ILE A 482 -2.32 4.79 18.32
CA ILE A 482 -1.39 5.72 18.94
C ILE A 482 -0.28 4.92 19.59
N TRP A 483 0.93 5.35 19.33
CA TRP A 483 2.16 4.77 19.83
C TRP A 483 2.99 5.82 20.56
N VAL A 484 3.89 5.37 21.40
CA VAL A 484 4.87 6.20 22.07
C VAL A 484 6.26 5.59 21.94
N MET A 485 7.27 6.45 21.82
CA MET A 485 8.70 6.07 21.85
C MET A 485 9.51 7.11 22.63
N ASN A 486 10.71 6.74 23.01
CA ASN A 486 11.67 7.69 23.56
C ASN A 486 12.17 8.65 22.46
N ALA A 487 12.72 9.81 22.83
CA ALA A 487 13.27 10.80 21.89
C ALA A 487 14.39 10.24 20.98
N ASP A 488 15.11 9.21 21.44
CA ASP A 488 16.15 8.52 20.68
C ASP A 488 15.62 7.42 19.74
N GLY A 489 14.28 7.26 19.63
CA GLY A 489 13.63 6.26 18.81
C GLY A 489 13.53 4.86 19.45
N THR A 490 14.01 4.67 20.67
CA THR A 490 13.90 3.40 21.40
C THR A 490 12.57 3.28 22.15
N GLY A 491 12.27 2.10 22.69
CA GLY A 491 11.12 1.89 23.57
C GLY A 491 9.76 2.04 22.88
N ILE A 492 9.69 1.81 21.59
CA ILE A 492 8.43 1.89 20.80
C ILE A 492 7.40 0.91 21.37
N LYS A 493 6.22 1.43 21.75
CA LYS A 493 5.10 0.62 22.23
C LYS A 493 3.74 1.26 21.88
N PRO A 494 2.69 0.47 21.65
CA PRO A 494 1.35 1.00 21.46
C PRO A 494 0.76 1.52 22.79
N LEU A 495 0.02 2.62 22.71
CA LEU A 495 -0.86 3.11 23.78
C LEU A 495 -2.32 2.73 23.54
N THR A 496 -2.72 2.55 22.29
CA THR A 496 -4.03 2.03 21.91
C THR A 496 -3.86 0.75 21.09
N ALA A 497 -4.83 -0.17 21.15
CA ALA A 497 -4.78 -1.41 20.38
C ALA A 497 -6.16 -1.78 19.84
N ARG A 498 -6.27 -1.94 18.50
CA ARG A 498 -7.39 -2.57 17.79
C ARG A 498 -8.78 -2.03 18.10
N MET A 499 -8.88 -0.73 18.35
CA MET A 499 -10.16 -0.05 18.65
C MET A 499 -10.51 0.99 17.57
N ARG A 500 -10.56 0.59 16.30
CA ARG A 500 -10.74 1.49 15.15
C ARG A 500 -9.61 2.53 15.03
N ASN A 501 -9.79 3.58 14.24
CA ASN A 501 -8.73 4.56 13.98
C ASN A 501 -8.57 5.54 15.15
N ASN A 502 -7.34 5.66 15.65
CA ASN A 502 -6.89 6.62 16.64
C ASN A 502 -5.80 7.47 16.02
N ILE A 503 -5.97 8.78 15.95
CA ILE A 503 -5.10 9.70 15.21
C ILE A 503 -4.85 10.97 15.98
N MET A 504 -3.82 11.73 15.60
CA MET A 504 -3.52 13.08 16.09
C MET A 504 -3.37 13.14 17.62
N PRO A 505 -2.47 12.33 18.21
CA PRO A 505 -2.24 12.39 19.65
C PRO A 505 -1.51 13.68 20.06
N VAL A 506 -1.87 14.23 21.21
CA VAL A 506 -1.21 15.37 21.86
C VAL A 506 -1.07 15.08 23.35
N GLY A 507 0.14 15.25 23.90
CA GLY A 507 0.40 15.13 25.32
C GLY A 507 -0.02 16.39 26.10
N SER A 508 -0.53 16.23 27.33
CA SER A 508 -0.75 17.37 28.21
C SER A 508 0.58 17.89 28.80
N GLY A 509 0.69 19.22 29.00
CA GLY A 509 1.89 19.85 29.54
C GLY A 509 2.27 19.37 30.94
N ASP A 510 1.31 18.85 31.73
CA ASP A 510 1.56 18.23 33.04
C ASP A 510 1.92 16.73 32.97
N GLY A 511 1.95 16.15 31.73
CA GLY A 511 2.29 14.76 31.47
C GLY A 511 1.28 13.73 31.97
N ARG A 512 0.05 14.12 32.37
CA ARG A 512 -0.97 13.20 32.90
C ARG A 512 -1.77 12.52 31.80
N TYR A 513 -2.10 13.24 30.72
CA TYR A 513 -3.04 12.80 29.70
C TYR A 513 -2.44 12.81 28.30
N VAL A 514 -3.02 11.97 27.46
CA VAL A 514 -2.91 12.04 26.00
C VAL A 514 -4.30 12.28 25.45
N VAL A 515 -4.47 13.35 24.68
CA VAL A 515 -5.72 13.67 23.95
C VAL A 515 -5.53 13.28 22.49
N PHE A 516 -6.58 12.77 21.86
CA PHE A 516 -6.50 12.26 20.50
C PHE A 516 -7.88 12.24 19.83
N SER A 517 -7.88 12.15 18.51
CA SER A 517 -9.11 11.92 17.73
C SER A 517 -9.32 10.44 17.49
N SER A 518 -10.53 9.94 17.72
CA SER A 518 -10.88 8.54 17.53
C SER A 518 -12.30 8.35 17.01
N ASN A 519 -12.47 7.40 16.08
CA ASN A 519 -13.79 7.00 15.59
C ASN A 519 -14.31 5.72 16.25
N ARG A 520 -13.84 5.43 17.48
CA ARG A 520 -14.22 4.22 18.26
C ARG A 520 -15.66 4.25 18.78
N ALA A 521 -16.30 5.42 18.87
CA ALA A 521 -17.70 5.55 19.29
C ALA A 521 -18.65 4.79 18.35
N ALA A 522 -19.85 4.49 18.85
CA ALA A 522 -20.87 3.72 18.09
C ALA A 522 -21.30 4.46 16.79
N SER A 523 -21.26 5.79 16.77
CA SER A 523 -21.52 6.61 15.58
C SER A 523 -20.51 6.35 14.45
N GLY A 524 -19.27 5.93 14.77
CA GLY A 524 -18.18 5.83 13.82
C GLY A 524 -17.59 7.18 13.38
N ALA A 525 -18.11 8.30 13.88
CA ALA A 525 -17.55 9.62 13.67
C ALA A 525 -16.28 9.82 14.51
N TYR A 526 -15.35 10.64 14.03
CA TYR A 526 -14.21 11.05 14.85
C TYR A 526 -14.69 12.00 15.94
N ASN A 527 -14.30 11.70 17.17
CA ASN A 527 -14.53 12.54 18.34
C ASN A 527 -13.22 12.73 19.11
N ILE A 528 -13.18 13.73 19.98
CA ILE A 528 -12.03 13.98 20.85
C ILE A 528 -12.15 13.09 22.09
N TRP A 529 -11.05 12.39 22.37
CA TRP A 529 -10.90 11.50 23.52
C TRP A 529 -9.67 11.89 24.32
N ARG A 530 -9.69 11.63 25.61
CA ARG A 530 -8.50 11.62 26.46
C ARG A 530 -8.25 10.23 27.05
N MET A 531 -7.01 9.92 27.37
CA MET A 531 -6.59 8.74 28.13
C MET A 531 -5.44 9.13 29.06
N GLY A 532 -5.15 8.29 30.05
CA GLY A 532 -3.91 8.39 30.82
C GLY A 532 -2.68 8.27 29.91
N ARG A 533 -1.55 8.82 30.31
CA ARG A 533 -0.29 8.77 29.55
C ARG A 533 0.21 7.36 29.23
N ASP A 534 -0.26 6.37 29.98
CA ASP A 534 0.03 4.93 29.81
C ASP A 534 -1.00 4.18 28.98
N GLY A 535 -2.00 4.88 28.44
CA GLY A 535 -3.11 4.34 27.65
C GLY A 535 -4.33 3.90 28.44
N THR A 536 -4.36 4.12 29.75
CA THR A 536 -5.48 3.75 30.63
C THR A 536 -6.61 4.78 30.60
N ASP A 537 -7.78 4.39 31.11
CA ASP A 537 -8.95 5.24 31.40
C ASP A 537 -9.37 6.16 30.25
N PRO A 538 -9.65 5.63 29.05
CA PRO A 538 -10.11 6.44 27.93
C PRO A 538 -11.48 7.06 28.19
N LEU A 539 -11.57 8.38 28.07
CA LEU A 539 -12.80 9.17 28.22
C LEU A 539 -13.12 9.90 26.92
N GLN A 540 -14.35 9.80 26.44
CA GLN A 540 -14.84 10.60 25.32
C GLN A 540 -15.17 12.00 25.81
N LEU A 541 -14.60 13.03 25.17
CA LEU A 541 -14.80 14.43 25.53
C LEU A 541 -15.89 15.09 24.68
N THR A 542 -16.04 14.67 23.41
CA THR A 542 -16.99 15.29 22.47
C THR A 542 -17.86 14.22 21.78
N HIS A 543 -19.06 14.63 21.30
CA HIS A 543 -20.09 13.74 20.77
C HIS A 543 -20.69 14.22 19.44
N GLY A 544 -19.99 15.07 18.67
CA GLY A 544 -20.47 15.59 17.39
C GLY A 544 -20.23 14.63 16.22
N ASP A 545 -20.48 15.15 15.00
CA ASP A 545 -20.44 14.40 13.76
C ASP A 545 -19.03 14.32 13.13
N GLY A 546 -18.02 14.80 13.84
CA GLY A 546 -16.61 14.74 13.43
C GLY A 546 -15.79 15.84 14.10
N GLU A 547 -14.80 15.45 14.91
CA GLU A 547 -13.87 16.34 15.58
C GLU A 547 -12.46 15.80 15.49
N ILE A 548 -11.54 16.68 15.08
CA ILE A 548 -10.13 16.34 14.81
C ILE A 548 -9.21 17.46 15.27
N GLN A 549 -7.89 17.21 15.22
CA GLN A 549 -6.84 18.21 15.47
C GLN A 549 -6.92 18.80 16.89
N PRO A 550 -6.90 17.97 17.94
CA PRO A 550 -6.89 18.48 19.30
C PRO A 550 -5.56 19.15 19.63
N VAL A 551 -5.63 20.19 20.50
CA VAL A 551 -4.50 20.77 21.22
C VAL A 551 -4.92 21.07 22.65
N ILE A 552 -4.01 20.94 23.62
CA ILE A 552 -4.30 21.14 25.03
C ILE A 552 -3.66 22.46 25.47
N THR A 553 -4.37 23.23 26.30
CA THR A 553 -3.77 24.40 26.95
C THR A 553 -2.63 23.99 27.89
N PRO A 554 -1.59 24.83 28.08
CA PRO A 554 -0.46 24.50 28.96
C PRO A 554 -0.87 24.21 30.42
N ASP A 555 -1.97 24.81 30.90
CA ASP A 555 -2.55 24.56 32.24
C ASP A 555 -3.31 23.22 32.33
N GLY A 556 -3.45 22.49 31.19
CA GLY A 556 -4.10 21.18 31.08
C GLY A 556 -5.63 21.20 31.22
N ARG A 557 -6.28 22.39 31.23
CA ARG A 557 -7.70 22.50 31.51
C ARG A 557 -8.61 22.42 30.29
N TRP A 558 -8.15 22.89 29.13
CA TRP A 558 -8.98 23.03 27.94
C TRP A 558 -8.33 22.28 26.76
N VAL A 559 -9.18 21.69 25.96
CA VAL A 559 -8.84 21.10 24.68
C VAL A 559 -9.51 21.91 23.58
N PHE A 560 -8.70 22.55 22.72
CA PHE A 560 -9.18 23.15 21.48
C PHE A 560 -9.13 22.09 20.37
N TYR A 561 -10.07 22.16 19.44
CA TYR A 561 -10.15 21.20 18.34
C TYR A 561 -10.85 21.78 17.13
N THR A 562 -10.73 21.12 16.00
CA THR A 562 -11.42 21.46 14.75
C THR A 562 -12.65 20.57 14.59
N SER A 563 -13.84 21.18 14.38
CA SER A 563 -15.06 20.46 14.00
C SER A 563 -15.01 20.05 12.52
N GLY A 564 -15.64 18.93 12.18
CA GLY A 564 -15.65 18.36 10.86
C GLY A 564 -14.63 17.21 10.72
N ALA A 565 -15.10 16.09 10.18
CA ALA A 565 -14.29 14.93 9.88
C ALA A 565 -13.15 15.25 8.85
N PRO A 566 -12.17 14.38 8.64
CA PRO A 566 -11.09 14.63 7.68
C PRO A 566 -11.57 14.97 6.25
N GLU A 567 -12.72 14.42 5.84
CA GLU A 567 -13.35 14.67 4.53
C GLU A 567 -14.23 15.92 4.48
N THR A 568 -14.53 16.56 5.63
CA THR A 568 -15.31 17.80 5.65
C THR A 568 -14.56 18.91 4.93
N PRO A 569 -15.19 19.65 4.01
CA PRO A 569 -14.53 20.76 3.33
C PRO A 569 -13.97 21.79 4.30
N ALA A 570 -12.78 22.32 4.03
CA ALA A 570 -12.11 23.25 4.92
C ALA A 570 -12.92 24.54 5.22
N ASN A 571 -13.83 24.94 4.31
CA ASN A 571 -14.73 26.09 4.51
C ASN A 571 -15.91 25.79 5.45
N GLU A 572 -16.08 24.56 5.87
CA GLU A 572 -17.12 24.14 6.82
C GLU A 572 -16.56 23.87 8.22
N ARG A 573 -15.24 23.81 8.37
CA ARG A 573 -14.56 23.55 9.64
C ARG A 573 -14.53 24.78 10.54
N ARG A 574 -14.63 24.56 11.86
CA ARG A 574 -14.63 25.60 12.89
C ARG A 574 -13.79 25.15 14.07
N ILE A 575 -13.30 26.10 14.87
CA ILE A 575 -12.57 25.81 16.11
C ILE A 575 -13.51 25.90 17.29
N TRP A 576 -13.45 24.85 18.09
CA TRP A 576 -14.19 24.66 19.32
C TRP A 576 -13.24 24.36 20.47
N LYS A 577 -13.72 24.47 21.69
CA LYS A 577 -13.03 24.02 22.90
C LYS A 577 -13.97 23.21 23.79
N VAL A 578 -13.37 22.29 24.56
CA VAL A 578 -14.06 21.52 25.59
C VAL A 578 -13.16 21.37 26.81
N SER A 579 -13.73 21.23 28.01
CA SER A 579 -12.92 20.91 29.19
C SER A 579 -12.22 19.56 29.05
N ILE A 580 -11.03 19.43 29.64
CA ILE A 580 -10.30 18.15 29.71
C ILE A 580 -11.10 17.05 30.44
N ASP A 581 -12.05 17.46 31.31
CA ASP A 581 -12.93 16.54 32.02
C ASP A 581 -14.28 16.30 31.32
N GLY A 582 -14.46 16.84 30.12
CA GLY A 582 -15.68 16.76 29.33
C GLY A 582 -16.64 17.90 29.64
N GLY A 583 -17.86 17.80 29.13
CA GLY A 583 -18.92 18.83 29.24
C GLY A 583 -19.34 19.36 27.88
N ASP A 584 -20.13 20.42 27.89
CA ASP A 584 -20.62 21.03 26.64
C ASP A 584 -19.51 21.81 25.94
N PRO A 585 -19.27 21.59 24.65
CA PRO A 585 -18.26 22.34 23.89
C PRO A 585 -18.70 23.79 23.60
N ASP A 586 -17.75 24.72 23.63
CA ASP A 586 -17.92 26.11 23.23
C ASP A 586 -17.28 26.36 21.85
N GLN A 587 -18.00 27.02 20.95
CA GLN A 587 -17.43 27.50 19.69
C GLN A 587 -16.55 28.72 19.93
N VAL A 588 -15.27 28.64 19.48
CA VAL A 588 -14.28 29.69 19.67
C VAL A 588 -14.15 30.58 18.44
N VAL A 589 -14.12 29.98 17.26
CA VAL A 589 -14.03 30.71 15.98
C VAL A 589 -15.21 30.30 15.11
N SER A 590 -16.03 31.25 14.70
CA SER A 590 -17.25 31.02 13.90
C SER A 590 -16.97 30.95 12.38
N GLU A 591 -15.85 31.50 11.97
CA GLU A 591 -15.43 31.48 10.55
C GLU A 591 -14.61 30.24 10.18
N PRO A 592 -14.48 29.90 8.89
CA PRO A 592 -13.72 28.74 8.46
C PRO A 592 -12.29 28.70 9.00
N SER A 593 -12.00 27.74 9.88
CA SER A 593 -10.73 27.66 10.60
C SER A 593 -10.38 26.23 11.00
N GLN A 594 -9.08 25.91 11.03
CA GLN A 594 -8.57 24.59 11.39
C GLN A 594 -7.13 24.68 11.93
N TRP A 595 -6.60 23.60 12.43
CA TRP A 595 -5.25 23.49 12.98
C TRP A 595 -5.01 24.50 14.11
N PRO A 596 -5.81 24.44 15.21
CA PRO A 596 -5.53 25.27 16.36
C PRO A 596 -4.20 24.89 17.01
N ASP A 597 -3.48 25.88 17.52
CA ASP A 597 -2.31 25.69 18.38
C ASP A 597 -2.24 26.79 19.45
N VAL A 598 -1.82 26.42 20.67
CA VAL A 598 -1.84 27.33 21.83
C VAL A 598 -0.40 27.70 22.18
N SER A 599 -0.15 28.99 22.40
CA SER A 599 1.17 29.47 22.85
C SER A 599 1.58 28.86 24.20
N ALA A 600 2.89 28.71 24.42
CA ALA A 600 3.44 28.11 25.63
C ALA A 600 3.05 28.89 26.93
N ASP A 601 2.78 30.19 26.82
CA ASP A 601 2.29 31.01 27.93
C ASP A 601 0.76 30.91 28.17
N GLY A 602 0.07 30.15 27.28
CA GLY A 602 -1.37 29.94 27.35
C GLY A 602 -2.25 31.17 27.00
N ASN A 603 -1.66 32.22 26.47
CA ASN A 603 -2.37 33.48 26.23
C ASN A 603 -2.90 33.65 24.81
N TRP A 604 -2.36 32.91 23.85
CA TRP A 604 -2.68 33.09 22.44
C TRP A 604 -3.08 31.78 21.77
N LEU A 605 -4.04 31.87 20.84
CA LEU A 605 -4.46 30.82 19.94
C LEU A 605 -4.01 31.18 18.51
N ALA A 606 -3.23 30.31 17.86
CA ALA A 606 -2.93 30.37 16.45
C ALA A 606 -3.76 29.34 15.68
N PHE A 607 -4.11 29.62 14.44
CA PHE A 607 -4.87 28.70 13.58
C PHE A 607 -4.74 29.06 12.10
N ALA A 608 -5.03 28.09 11.24
CA ALA A 608 -5.21 28.33 9.82
C ALA A 608 -6.63 28.83 9.57
N HIS A 609 -6.76 30.06 9.15
CA HIS A 609 -8.02 30.79 8.93
C HIS A 609 -8.25 31.03 7.44
N LYS A 610 -9.47 30.79 6.95
CA LYS A 610 -9.83 31.07 5.56
C LYS A 610 -10.82 32.26 5.50
N PRO A 611 -10.30 33.50 5.35
CA PRO A 611 -11.16 34.66 5.26
C PRO A 611 -12.08 34.59 4.04
N ALA A 612 -13.26 35.22 4.14
CA ALA A 612 -14.20 35.31 3.02
C ALA A 612 -13.53 35.95 1.79
N GLY A 613 -13.73 35.35 0.63
CA GLY A 613 -13.14 35.82 -0.65
C GLY A 613 -11.68 35.44 -0.89
N HIS A 614 -10.98 34.81 0.06
CA HIS A 614 -9.62 34.35 -0.13
C HIS A 614 -9.58 32.90 -0.64
N PRO A 615 -8.75 32.57 -1.64
CA PRO A 615 -8.68 31.22 -2.21
C PRO A 615 -8.01 30.21 -1.25
N LYS A 616 -7.08 30.68 -0.41
CA LYS A 616 -6.27 29.87 0.52
C LYS A 616 -6.39 30.36 1.96
N ALA A 617 -6.19 29.45 2.91
CA ALA A 617 -6.11 29.80 4.32
C ALA A 617 -4.83 30.60 4.60
N LYS A 618 -4.90 31.47 5.61
CA LYS A 618 -3.80 32.26 6.15
C LYS A 618 -3.57 31.87 7.61
N ILE A 619 -2.38 32.11 8.14
CA ILE A 619 -2.14 32.01 9.57
C ILE A 619 -2.84 33.17 10.27
N ALA A 620 -3.58 32.86 11.33
CA ALA A 620 -4.23 33.84 12.18
C ALA A 620 -3.89 33.61 13.65
N VAL A 621 -3.87 34.68 14.45
CA VAL A 621 -3.67 34.64 15.89
C VAL A 621 -4.71 35.47 16.59
N MET A 622 -5.13 35.04 17.79
CA MET A 622 -6.05 35.80 18.65
C MET A 622 -5.76 35.51 20.12
N PRO A 623 -6.16 36.41 21.06
CA PRO A 623 -6.12 36.09 22.48
C PRO A 623 -6.96 34.86 22.80
N ILE A 624 -6.49 33.95 23.67
CA ILE A 624 -7.18 32.69 23.98
C ILE A 624 -8.55 32.87 24.60
N GLY A 625 -8.75 34.00 25.30
CA GLY A 625 -10.03 34.39 25.88
C GLY A 625 -11.02 35.00 24.87
N GLY A 626 -10.68 35.08 23.60
CA GLY A 626 -11.46 35.78 22.57
C GLY A 626 -10.94 37.19 22.31
N GLY A 627 -11.40 37.80 21.21
CA GLY A 627 -11.02 39.16 20.82
C GLY A 627 -10.67 39.25 19.33
N ASP A 628 -9.93 40.30 18.96
CA ASP A 628 -9.60 40.58 17.56
C ASP A 628 -8.67 39.53 16.97
N VAL A 629 -9.02 39.05 15.78
CA VAL A 629 -8.20 38.11 14.99
C VAL A 629 -7.22 38.89 14.17
N ARG A 630 -5.91 38.65 14.38
CA ARG A 630 -4.84 39.15 13.53
C ARG A 630 -4.50 38.12 12.47
N ILE A 631 -4.58 38.50 11.21
CA ILE A 631 -4.21 37.66 10.07
C ILE A 631 -2.78 37.99 9.65
N LEU A 632 -1.92 36.97 9.60
CA LEU A 632 -0.58 37.05 9.03
C LEU A 632 -0.66 36.74 7.53
N ASP A 633 0.06 37.51 6.68
CA ASP A 633 0.04 37.26 5.22
C ASP A 633 0.90 36.06 4.83
N VAL A 634 0.64 34.95 5.45
CA VAL A 634 1.34 33.66 5.25
C VAL A 634 0.34 32.56 4.99
N THR A 635 0.55 31.79 3.91
CA THR A 635 -0.24 30.60 3.57
C THR A 635 0.51 29.35 4.03
N PRO A 636 0.03 28.62 5.04
CA PRO A 636 0.66 27.37 5.48
C PRO A 636 0.22 26.18 4.60
N ASP A 637 1.14 25.24 4.34
CA ASP A 637 0.80 24.00 3.64
C ASP A 637 0.29 22.88 4.58
N ASN A 638 0.69 22.90 5.85
CA ASN A 638 0.40 21.86 6.86
C ASN A 638 0.22 22.45 8.25
N PRO A 639 0.08 21.62 9.31
CA PRO A 639 -0.07 22.13 10.67
C PRO A 639 0.94 23.22 11.01
N ILE A 640 0.47 24.16 11.80
CA ILE A 640 1.27 25.26 12.33
C ILE A 640 1.52 24.99 13.81
N HIS A 641 2.68 25.43 14.32
CA HIS A 641 2.99 25.34 15.75
C HIS A 641 3.69 26.60 16.23
N TRP A 642 3.38 27.00 17.46
CA TRP A 642 4.15 28.02 18.13
C TRP A 642 5.58 27.56 18.33
N LEU A 643 6.53 28.45 18.10
CA LEU A 643 7.88 28.22 18.59
C LEU A 643 7.90 28.39 20.12
N PRO A 644 8.80 27.70 20.84
CA PRO A 644 8.90 27.83 22.31
C PRO A 644 9.10 29.26 22.78
N SER A 645 9.68 30.14 21.94
CA SER A 645 9.83 31.56 22.23
C SER A 645 8.52 32.33 22.40
N GLY A 646 7.39 31.80 21.90
CA GLY A 646 6.11 32.49 21.84
C GLY A 646 6.04 33.70 20.92
N LYS A 647 7.09 33.95 20.10
CA LYS A 647 7.19 35.11 19.22
C LYS A 647 6.94 34.79 17.74
N ASP A 648 7.08 33.55 17.37
CA ASP A 648 6.95 33.09 15.99
C ASP A 648 6.06 31.86 15.91
N ILE A 649 5.44 31.67 14.76
CA ILE A 649 4.70 30.45 14.40
C ILE A 649 5.48 29.73 13.31
N SER A 650 5.83 28.46 13.54
CA SER A 650 6.40 27.59 12.54
C SER A 650 5.33 27.06 11.60
N PHE A 651 5.67 26.95 10.32
CA PHE A 651 4.81 26.41 9.28
C PHE A 651 5.62 25.70 8.21
N VAL A 652 5.01 24.76 7.53
CA VAL A 652 5.62 24.02 6.42
C VAL A 652 5.44 24.79 5.13
N LYS A 653 6.48 24.82 4.32
CA LYS A 653 6.44 25.26 2.94
C LYS A 653 7.09 24.21 2.07
N THR A 654 6.35 23.73 1.07
CA THR A 654 6.78 22.68 0.16
C THR A 654 7.11 23.28 -1.21
N SER A 655 8.28 22.93 -1.73
CA SER A 655 8.70 23.24 -3.08
C SER A 655 9.35 22.01 -3.68
N GLU A 656 8.96 21.63 -4.90
CA GLU A 656 9.58 20.51 -5.63
C GLU A 656 9.61 19.17 -4.86
N ASN A 657 8.52 18.86 -4.15
CA ASN A 657 8.40 17.67 -3.28
C ASN A 657 9.36 17.64 -2.08
N VAL A 658 10.02 18.75 -1.77
CA VAL A 658 10.82 18.91 -0.57
C VAL A 658 10.15 19.94 0.34
N SER A 659 9.96 19.60 1.60
CA SER A 659 9.39 20.50 2.58
C SER A 659 10.46 21.04 3.51
N ASN A 660 10.33 22.33 3.83
CA ASN A 660 11.13 22.99 4.84
C ASN A 660 10.22 23.75 5.82
N LEU A 661 10.70 23.90 7.05
CA LEU A 661 10.04 24.72 8.05
C LEU A 661 10.47 26.17 7.93
N TRP A 662 9.50 27.03 8.13
CA TRP A 662 9.65 28.49 8.15
C TRP A 662 9.02 29.04 9.42
N ALA A 663 9.48 30.17 9.88
CA ALA A 663 8.90 30.92 10.99
C ALA A 663 8.25 32.20 10.48
N ALA A 664 7.06 32.48 10.98
CA ALA A 664 6.32 33.71 10.76
C ALA A 664 6.27 34.49 12.09
N PRO A 665 6.87 35.67 12.20
CA PRO A 665 6.75 36.52 13.37
C PRO A 665 5.29 36.97 13.59
N VAL A 666 4.79 36.84 14.82
CA VAL A 666 3.38 37.21 15.14
C VAL A 666 3.16 38.72 15.12
N ASP A 667 4.21 39.53 15.19
CA ASP A 667 4.15 40.99 15.05
C ASP A 667 4.10 41.47 13.58
N GLY A 668 4.23 40.56 12.59
CA GLY A 668 4.11 40.83 11.15
C GLY A 668 5.43 41.10 10.45
N GLY A 669 6.54 40.62 10.97
CA GLY A 669 7.85 40.69 10.33
C GLY A 669 8.01 39.75 9.12
N GLN A 670 9.20 39.74 8.49
CA GLN A 670 9.52 38.84 7.40
C GLN A 670 9.66 37.39 7.87
N THR A 671 9.12 36.46 7.10
CA THR A 671 9.30 35.02 7.37
C THR A 671 10.76 34.61 7.16
N ARG A 672 11.26 33.69 7.98
CA ARG A 672 12.60 33.13 7.89
C ARG A 672 12.56 31.60 7.79
N GLN A 673 13.47 31.05 7.02
CA GLN A 673 13.61 29.61 6.90
C GLN A 673 14.32 29.01 8.13
N LEU A 674 13.78 27.92 8.68
CA LEU A 674 14.31 27.24 9.85
C LEU A 674 15.15 26.01 9.48
N THR A 675 14.76 25.27 8.44
CA THR A 675 15.43 24.04 8.01
C THR A 675 15.88 24.12 6.56
N GLN A 676 16.93 23.36 6.21
CA GLN A 676 17.49 23.31 4.84
C GLN A 676 17.47 21.85 4.31
N PHE A 677 16.32 21.20 4.40
CA PHE A 677 16.17 19.85 3.85
C PHE A 677 16.23 19.87 2.33
N VAL A 678 16.88 18.85 1.77
CA VAL A 678 17.03 18.66 0.32
C VAL A 678 16.26 17.46 -0.22
N THR A 679 15.61 16.69 0.66
CA THR A 679 14.79 15.52 0.34
C THR A 679 13.63 15.43 1.31
N HIS A 680 12.62 14.63 0.98
CA HIS A 680 11.43 14.31 1.78
C HIS A 680 10.48 15.50 2.03
N GLN A 681 9.23 15.15 2.19
CA GLN A 681 8.19 16.07 2.66
C GLN A 681 8.04 15.96 4.18
N ILE A 682 7.77 17.08 4.83
CA ILE A 682 7.39 17.11 6.24
C ILE A 682 5.89 16.79 6.32
N LEU A 683 5.53 15.72 7.02
CA LEU A 683 4.14 15.35 7.27
C LEU A 683 3.57 16.07 8.49
N ASN A 684 4.40 16.22 9.51
CA ASN A 684 4.06 16.91 10.76
C ASN A 684 5.36 17.31 11.47
N HIS A 685 5.28 18.28 12.37
CA HIS A 685 6.40 18.69 13.23
C HIS A 685 5.89 19.10 14.58
N ASP A 686 6.76 19.14 15.57
CA ASP A 686 6.52 19.66 16.90
C ASP A 686 7.82 20.11 17.57
N TRP A 687 7.69 20.94 18.60
CA TRP A 687 8.82 21.54 19.33
C TRP A 687 8.82 21.08 20.78
N ALA A 688 9.99 20.65 21.27
CA ALA A 688 10.19 20.52 22.70
C ALA A 688 10.38 21.90 23.35
N ASP A 689 10.11 22.01 24.64
CA ASP A 689 10.27 23.25 25.41
C ASP A 689 11.71 23.78 25.39
N ASP A 690 12.69 22.91 25.22
CA ASP A 690 14.13 23.25 25.13
C ASP A 690 14.56 23.71 23.72
N GLY A 691 13.62 23.76 22.77
CA GLY A 691 13.87 24.21 21.38
C GLY A 691 14.27 23.13 20.40
N ARG A 692 14.37 21.85 20.81
CA ARG A 692 14.54 20.74 19.86
C ARG A 692 13.33 20.61 18.94
N LEU A 693 13.59 20.43 17.67
CA LEU A 693 12.57 20.19 16.65
C LEU A 693 12.43 18.69 16.38
N PHE A 694 11.21 18.23 16.37
CA PHE A 694 10.83 16.90 15.91
C PHE A 694 10.02 17.01 14.63
N CYS A 695 10.37 16.26 13.61
CA CYS A 695 9.56 16.22 12.39
C CYS A 695 9.42 14.81 11.84
N SER A 696 8.19 14.44 11.52
CA SER A 696 7.94 13.27 10.70
C SER A 696 8.10 13.64 9.24
N ARG A 697 8.96 12.93 8.54
CA ARG A 697 9.27 13.18 7.13
C ARG A 697 9.00 11.93 6.32
N SER A 698 8.54 12.12 5.10
CA SER A 698 8.22 11.02 4.20
C SER A 698 8.68 11.31 2.79
N MET A 699 9.09 10.24 2.11
CA MET A 699 9.32 10.23 0.68
C MET A 699 8.49 9.12 0.06
N THR A 700 7.72 9.46 -0.96
CA THR A 700 7.04 8.45 -1.76
C THR A 700 7.99 8.01 -2.87
N VAL A 701 8.46 6.78 -2.79
CA VAL A 701 9.18 6.12 -3.88
C VAL A 701 8.14 5.46 -4.77
N ARG A 702 8.25 5.71 -6.06
CA ARG A 702 7.36 5.12 -7.07
C ARG A 702 8.20 4.34 -8.06
N ASP A 703 7.76 3.13 -8.37
CA ASP A 703 8.37 2.27 -9.36
C ASP A 703 7.30 1.63 -10.22
N ALA A 704 7.56 1.46 -11.50
CA ALA A 704 6.71 0.66 -12.36
C ALA A 704 7.15 -0.80 -12.37
N PHE A 705 6.19 -1.71 -12.33
CA PHE A 705 6.41 -3.15 -12.41
C PHE A 705 5.62 -3.77 -13.53
N LEU A 706 6.27 -4.70 -14.24
CA LEU A 706 5.60 -5.63 -15.14
C LEU A 706 5.29 -6.90 -14.36
N ILE A 707 4.03 -7.31 -14.39
CA ILE A 707 3.51 -8.45 -13.64
C ILE A 707 2.93 -9.47 -14.63
N THR A 708 3.45 -10.70 -14.58
CA THR A 708 3.02 -11.81 -15.42
C THR A 708 2.68 -13.03 -14.57
N ASN A 709 2.02 -14.04 -15.18
CA ASN A 709 1.56 -15.25 -14.48
C ASN A 709 0.56 -14.95 -13.34
N PHE A 710 -0.31 -13.99 -13.54
CA PHE A 710 -1.29 -13.55 -12.54
C PHE A 710 -2.65 -14.27 -12.67
N ARG A 711 -2.86 -15.07 -13.71
CA ARG A 711 -4.07 -15.86 -14.00
C ARG A 711 -3.94 -17.30 -13.56
#